data_cce362ec07fd25293aad69b216f7ded5
#
_entry.id   cce362ec07fd25293aad69b216f7ded5
#
_cell.length_a   1.000
_cell.length_b   1.000
_cell.length_c   1.000
_cell.angle_alpha   90.00
_cell.angle_beta   90.00
_cell.angle_gamma   90.00
#
_symmetry.space_group_name_H-M   'P 1'
#
loop_
_entity.id
_entity.type
_entity.pdbx_description
1 polymer ?
#
loop_
_entity_poly.entity_id
_entity_poly.type
_entity_poly.pdbx_seq_one_letter_code
_entity_poly.pdbx_strand_id
1 'polypeptide(L)'
;MVIELLFFEFNYIFIVVLCLICLRILCTKSICIVNICLIWCLGCITYIFNYYQCSKSREIKQELSVKNQHILVYADNIKVNGDLLTLTGRWLEGKQQICTYYYLKSKAEQNYFKKQINSDVYTVTGKIKGISPPTNENEFDYKKFCQSKKIYNGLTVKHISLENNKVPSKYKLLCKLHDLRKSIICYLQLFPKYVRGYSTALIVGYRDDVFDDVNSSIKELGLLYLFSLSGMHVFYLVKTLQKLAQILRITAETVDMWLIICLPIYMILAGSSSSIIRAVFMVWIPIFSRYFLSIKIDKLTSWSLTIIINLLYSPMILFTMGMQLSYLLTLVLILNEEENSIKIGIKMSGYSIPLMLWHTYQWNVLTTFLSICIIPIFEYIILPFTIIGVLLNVFSKISNTILFLISIFFEKLADSSPMITFGKPDLTVVILLLSLMICLEVSRRKNVVIYLQVLVYIFSYSQIQRNKDELVYFDIGQGDATLIREKNNNQIILVDTGGKVSFKHEKWRSRTSQTSGERIIVNYLLSKGINSIDKLYLTHQDADHVGNFPSISQKIKIKKILVPLGMEKLPSFNKRLNESNICNDKVVEPIIDTSDFSKERIDILHPFVEGKGKNEDSIVLKYTMDRLIFLITGDLDQENEIKVIEKYPDLRCDILKVGHHGSKTSTADQFVKSLKPQYAIISVGLNNRYGHPNIETLRTLNANGIPYLMTSDKGMIKVVNVSKDKFCMSTKYGKILIRK
;
A
#
# COMPACT_ATOMS: atom_id res chain seq x y z
N MET A 1 -1.68 20.08 -13.01
CA MET A 1 -0.85 18.91 -12.68
C MET A 1 0.54 19.29 -12.13
N VAL A 2 1.45 19.93 -12.90
CA VAL A 2 2.80 20.28 -12.39
C VAL A 2 2.72 21.22 -11.19
N ILE A 3 1.85 22.21 -11.19
CA ILE A 3 1.61 23.11 -10.05
C ILE A 3 1.10 22.36 -8.83
N GLU A 4 0.23 21.37 -9.02
CA GLU A 4 -0.26 20.51 -7.91
C GLU A 4 0.87 19.65 -7.32
N LEU A 5 1.72 19.07 -8.16
CA LEU A 5 2.88 18.31 -7.70
C LEU A 5 3.86 19.18 -6.92
N LEU A 6 4.11 20.42 -7.38
CA LEU A 6 4.94 21.38 -6.63
C LEU A 6 4.35 21.73 -5.28
N PHE A 7 3.03 21.82 -5.17
CA PHE A 7 2.37 22.23 -3.93
C PHE A 7 2.32 21.12 -2.89
N PHE A 8 2.06 19.87 -3.32
CA PHE A 8 1.87 18.74 -2.41
C PHE A 8 3.13 17.89 -2.20
N GLU A 9 4.03 17.85 -3.18
CA GLU A 9 5.32 17.15 -3.10
C GLU A 9 6.40 18.04 -3.70
N PHE A 10 6.89 19.00 -2.90
CA PHE A 10 7.93 19.93 -3.36
C PHE A 10 9.15 19.19 -3.86
N ASN A 11 9.45 19.34 -5.16
CA ASN A 11 10.65 18.82 -5.79
C ASN A 11 11.11 19.82 -6.87
N TYR A 12 12.40 20.16 -6.83
CA TYR A 12 13.00 21.13 -7.75
C TYR A 12 12.79 20.79 -9.23
N ILE A 13 12.69 19.48 -9.56
CA ILE A 13 12.46 19.07 -10.94
C ILE A 13 11.13 19.58 -11.50
N PHE A 14 10.09 19.68 -10.66
CA PHE A 14 8.80 20.24 -11.10
C PHE A 14 8.90 21.74 -11.41
N ILE A 15 9.82 22.48 -10.74
CA ILE A 15 10.12 23.87 -11.07
C ILE A 15 10.75 23.92 -12.46
N VAL A 16 11.72 23.06 -12.74
CA VAL A 16 12.37 22.98 -14.05
C VAL A 16 11.35 22.67 -15.15
N VAL A 17 10.49 21.66 -14.93
CA VAL A 17 9.43 21.30 -15.88
C VAL A 17 8.46 22.47 -16.10
N LEU A 18 8.08 23.18 -15.04
CA LEU A 18 7.20 24.35 -15.15
C LEU A 18 7.87 25.47 -15.95
N CYS A 19 9.16 25.75 -15.68
CA CYS A 19 9.92 26.74 -16.45
C CYS A 19 10.01 26.38 -17.93
N LEU A 20 10.25 25.11 -18.27
CA LEU A 20 10.28 24.64 -19.67
C LEU A 20 8.91 24.81 -20.35
N ILE A 21 7.81 24.51 -19.66
CA ILE A 21 6.46 24.75 -20.17
C ILE A 21 6.23 26.25 -20.41
N CYS A 22 6.59 27.12 -19.46
CA CYS A 22 6.47 28.56 -19.59
C CYS A 22 7.30 29.09 -20.76
N LEU A 23 8.55 28.64 -20.93
CA LEU A 23 9.40 28.99 -22.07
C LEU A 23 8.74 28.57 -23.39
N ARG A 24 8.21 27.34 -23.46
CA ARG A 24 7.51 26.85 -24.65
C ARG A 24 6.30 27.71 -25.00
N ILE A 25 5.51 28.12 -23.98
CA ILE A 25 4.35 29.03 -24.18
C ILE A 25 4.81 30.40 -24.71
N LEU A 26 5.86 30.95 -24.11
CA LEU A 26 6.43 32.23 -24.56
C LEU A 26 6.96 32.15 -26.01
N CYS A 27 7.55 31.01 -26.42
CA CYS A 27 8.01 30.77 -27.79
C CYS A 27 6.87 30.74 -28.83
N THR A 28 5.60 30.60 -28.42
CA THR A 28 4.46 30.67 -29.37
C THR A 28 4.23 32.07 -29.95
N LYS A 29 4.84 33.11 -29.33
CA LYS A 29 4.70 34.53 -29.71
C LYS A 29 3.25 35.03 -29.76
N SER A 30 2.28 34.27 -29.29
CA SER A 30 0.86 34.65 -29.24
C SER A 30 0.52 35.21 -27.87
N ILE A 31 0.32 36.51 -27.79
CA ILE A 31 -0.07 37.21 -26.55
C ILE A 31 -1.36 36.63 -25.96
N CYS A 32 -2.31 36.26 -26.81
CA CYS A 32 -3.58 35.68 -26.40
C CYS A 32 -3.36 34.34 -25.66
N ILE A 33 -2.53 33.44 -26.22
CA ILE A 33 -2.21 32.15 -25.60
C ILE A 33 -1.49 32.38 -24.27
N VAL A 34 -0.51 33.28 -24.23
CA VAL A 34 0.23 33.59 -22.99
C VAL A 34 -0.72 34.11 -21.91
N ASN A 35 -1.62 35.04 -22.22
CA ASN A 35 -2.58 35.56 -21.25
C ASN A 35 -3.57 34.50 -20.74
N ILE A 36 -4.10 33.65 -21.62
CA ILE A 36 -4.98 32.53 -21.23
C ILE A 36 -4.24 31.59 -20.29
N CYS A 37 -2.98 31.20 -20.60
CA CYS A 37 -2.19 30.34 -19.75
C CYS A 37 -1.88 30.96 -18.38
N LEU A 38 -1.60 32.27 -18.34
CA LEU A 38 -1.37 32.99 -17.09
C LEU A 38 -2.63 33.00 -16.19
N ILE A 39 -3.80 33.32 -16.78
CA ILE A 39 -5.09 33.31 -16.07
C ILE A 39 -5.37 31.90 -15.53
N TRP A 40 -5.15 30.85 -16.34
CA TRP A 40 -5.29 29.47 -15.93
C TRP A 40 -4.34 29.08 -14.78
N CYS A 41 -3.07 29.47 -14.88
CA CYS A 41 -2.08 29.21 -13.83
C CYS A 41 -2.48 29.86 -12.51
N LEU A 42 -2.89 31.12 -12.54
CA LEU A 42 -3.38 31.83 -11.34
C LEU A 42 -4.64 31.17 -10.77
N GLY A 43 -5.59 30.79 -11.62
CA GLY A 43 -6.79 30.06 -11.22
C GLY A 43 -6.46 28.70 -10.60
N CYS A 44 -5.53 27.95 -11.15
CA CYS A 44 -5.07 26.69 -10.57
C CYS A 44 -4.37 26.87 -9.22
N ILE A 45 -3.50 27.87 -9.09
CA ILE A 45 -2.80 28.15 -7.82
C ILE A 45 -3.81 28.50 -6.73
N THR A 46 -4.74 29.42 -7.01
CA THR A 46 -5.78 29.83 -6.04
C THR A 46 -6.70 28.66 -5.68
N TYR A 47 -7.09 27.84 -6.65
CA TYR A 47 -7.90 26.64 -6.39
C TYR A 47 -7.17 25.64 -5.49
N ILE A 48 -5.90 25.29 -5.81
CA ILE A 48 -5.10 24.33 -5.03
C ILE A 48 -4.87 24.85 -3.61
N PHE A 49 -4.53 26.12 -3.48
CA PHE A 49 -4.36 26.74 -2.17
C PHE A 49 -5.65 26.67 -1.32
N ASN A 50 -6.79 27.03 -1.89
CA ASN A 50 -8.08 26.94 -1.22
C ASN A 50 -8.42 25.48 -0.87
N TYR A 51 -8.19 24.55 -1.78
CA TYR A 51 -8.41 23.12 -1.53
C TYR A 51 -7.55 22.64 -0.34
N TYR A 52 -6.27 23.02 -0.30
CA TYR A 52 -5.37 22.68 0.81
C TYR A 52 -5.85 23.25 2.14
N GLN A 53 -6.20 24.53 2.18
CA GLN A 53 -6.72 25.16 3.39
C GLN A 53 -8.02 24.50 3.87
N CYS A 54 -8.95 24.22 2.95
CA CYS A 54 -10.18 23.49 3.26
C CYS A 54 -9.91 22.05 3.72
N SER A 55 -8.94 21.36 3.16
CA SER A 55 -8.60 20.00 3.59
C SER A 55 -8.04 19.99 5.01
N LYS A 56 -7.14 20.95 5.31
CA LYS A 56 -6.53 21.12 6.63
C LYS A 56 -7.55 21.55 7.71
N SER A 57 -8.50 22.40 7.36
CA SER A 57 -9.56 22.83 8.30
C SER A 57 -10.56 21.73 8.62
N ARG A 58 -10.74 20.75 7.71
CA ARG A 58 -11.64 19.60 7.91
C ARG A 58 -11.01 18.49 8.72
N GLU A 59 -9.70 18.45 8.85
CA GLU A 59 -8.99 17.43 9.61
C GLU A 59 -9.06 17.74 11.11
N ILE A 60 -9.61 16.80 11.88
CA ILE A 60 -9.72 16.90 13.33
C ILE A 60 -8.40 16.48 13.95
N LYS A 61 -7.70 17.43 14.59
CA LYS A 61 -6.35 17.21 15.14
C LYS A 61 -6.36 16.42 16.45
N GLN A 62 -7.35 16.64 17.30
CA GLN A 62 -7.49 15.95 18.59
C GLN A 62 -8.67 15.00 18.54
N GLU A 63 -8.61 13.92 19.31
CA GLU A 63 -9.70 12.96 19.40
C GLU A 63 -10.90 13.60 20.10
N LEU A 64 -12.04 13.62 19.43
CA LEU A 64 -13.29 14.19 19.93
C LEU A 64 -14.32 13.07 20.12
N SER A 65 -14.97 13.07 21.28
CA SER A 65 -16.13 12.20 21.53
C SER A 65 -17.38 12.81 20.91
N VAL A 66 -18.06 12.03 20.09
CA VAL A 66 -19.31 12.43 19.42
C VAL A 66 -20.45 11.52 19.83
N LYS A 67 -21.64 12.10 20.03
CA LYS A 67 -22.85 11.37 20.41
C LYS A 67 -23.93 11.63 19.37
N ASN A 68 -24.71 10.60 19.06
CA ASN A 68 -25.91 10.67 18.21
C ASN A 68 -25.70 11.42 16.89
N GLN A 69 -24.61 11.09 16.19
CA GLN A 69 -24.30 11.68 14.89
C GLN A 69 -24.90 10.83 13.76
N HIS A 70 -25.35 11.47 12.69
CA HIS A 70 -26.01 10.81 11.58
C HIS A 70 -25.06 10.65 10.39
N ILE A 71 -24.92 9.41 9.93
CA ILE A 71 -24.07 9.07 8.77
C ILE A 71 -24.92 8.39 7.70
N LEU A 72 -25.07 9.03 6.54
CA LEU A 72 -25.65 8.42 5.36
C LEU A 72 -24.62 7.48 4.72
N VAL A 73 -24.93 6.19 4.68
CA VAL A 73 -24.10 5.15 4.11
C VAL A 73 -24.81 4.50 2.93
N TYR A 74 -24.14 4.46 1.78
CA TYR A 74 -24.62 3.71 0.62
C TYR A 74 -24.42 2.21 0.83
N ALA A 75 -25.35 1.39 0.38
CA ALA A 75 -25.37 -0.05 0.62
C ALA A 75 -24.10 -0.78 0.16
N ASP A 76 -23.49 -0.36 -0.95
CA ASP A 76 -22.27 -0.92 -1.51
C ASP A 76 -20.97 -0.43 -0.80
N ASN A 77 -21.07 0.58 0.07
CA ASN A 77 -19.99 1.08 0.90
C ASN A 77 -19.93 0.43 2.30
N ILE A 78 -20.79 -0.56 2.54
CA ILE A 78 -20.78 -1.40 3.73
C ILE A 78 -19.82 -2.55 3.49
N LYS A 79 -18.71 -2.59 4.23
CA LYS A 79 -17.69 -3.66 4.14
C LYS A 79 -17.58 -4.38 5.49
N VAL A 80 -17.72 -5.69 5.44
CA VAL A 80 -17.61 -6.58 6.60
C VAL A 80 -16.40 -7.49 6.40
N ASN A 81 -15.41 -7.38 7.28
CA ASN A 81 -14.22 -8.23 7.27
C ASN A 81 -14.04 -8.84 8.66
N GLY A 82 -14.40 -10.11 8.80
CA GLY A 82 -14.46 -10.75 10.09
C GLY A 82 -15.43 -9.99 11.03
N ASP A 83 -14.95 -9.59 12.18
CA ASP A 83 -15.69 -8.79 13.16
C ASP A 83 -15.57 -7.27 12.96
N LEU A 84 -14.85 -6.82 11.93
CA LEU A 84 -14.69 -5.40 11.62
C LEU A 84 -15.70 -4.97 10.54
N LEU A 85 -16.60 -4.07 10.90
CA LEU A 85 -17.47 -3.35 10.00
C LEU A 85 -16.84 -2.00 9.64
N THR A 86 -16.65 -1.77 8.34
CA THR A 86 -16.19 -0.48 7.83
C THR A 86 -17.30 0.15 6.99
N LEU A 87 -17.75 1.34 7.37
CA LEU A 87 -18.76 2.11 6.67
C LEU A 87 -18.11 3.38 6.11
N THR A 88 -18.16 3.53 4.80
CA THR A 88 -17.76 4.81 4.18
C THR A 88 -19.03 5.57 3.83
N GLY A 89 -19.21 6.73 4.46
CA GLY A 89 -20.47 7.47 4.32
C GLY A 89 -20.29 8.97 4.45
N ARG A 90 -21.41 9.69 4.34
CA ARG A 90 -21.46 11.13 4.50
C ARG A 90 -21.95 11.48 5.91
N TRP A 91 -21.09 12.11 6.68
CA TRP A 91 -21.46 12.68 7.98
C TRP A 91 -22.34 13.91 7.73
N LEU A 92 -23.60 13.84 8.15
CA LEU A 92 -24.62 14.85 7.78
C LEU A 92 -24.35 16.18 8.47
N GLU A 93 -24.04 16.16 9.77
CA GLU A 93 -23.74 17.36 10.58
C GLU A 93 -22.41 18.01 10.15
N GLY A 94 -21.37 17.19 9.94
CA GLY A 94 -20.06 17.67 9.51
C GLY A 94 -19.95 17.95 8.01
N LYS A 95 -20.98 17.65 7.20
CA LYS A 95 -21.06 17.87 5.75
C LYS A 95 -19.85 17.32 4.95
N GLN A 96 -19.20 16.26 5.45
CA GLN A 96 -18.01 15.67 4.86
C GLN A 96 -18.10 14.14 4.75
N GLN A 97 -17.26 13.55 3.91
CA GLN A 97 -17.10 12.10 3.86
C GLN A 97 -16.29 11.61 5.07
N ILE A 98 -16.68 10.48 5.65
CA ILE A 98 -16.05 9.89 6.81
C ILE A 98 -15.91 8.38 6.63
N CYS A 99 -14.84 7.80 7.19
CA CYS A 99 -14.67 6.37 7.31
C CYS A 99 -14.97 5.95 8.74
N THR A 100 -15.89 5.01 8.91
CA THR A 100 -16.40 4.59 10.22
C THR A 100 -16.00 3.16 10.49
N TYR A 101 -15.48 2.87 11.66
CA TYR A 101 -15.03 1.55 12.11
C TYR A 101 -15.84 1.09 13.31
N TYR A 102 -16.47 -0.07 13.21
CA TYR A 102 -17.24 -0.67 14.28
C TYR A 102 -16.90 -2.15 14.45
N TYR A 103 -16.75 -2.60 15.68
CA TYR A 103 -16.48 -4.00 16.00
C TYR A 103 -17.78 -4.71 16.30
N LEU A 104 -18.15 -5.64 15.41
CA LEU A 104 -19.36 -6.44 15.50
C LEU A 104 -19.35 -7.34 16.74
N LYS A 105 -20.45 -7.37 17.46
CA LYS A 105 -20.56 -8.07 18.73
C LYS A 105 -21.00 -9.54 18.56
N SER A 106 -21.72 -9.84 17.49
CA SER A 106 -22.26 -11.18 17.25
C SER A 106 -22.25 -11.57 15.75
N LYS A 107 -22.31 -12.88 15.50
CA LYS A 107 -22.46 -13.43 14.14
C LYS A 107 -23.81 -13.01 13.49
N ALA A 108 -24.84 -12.83 14.30
CA ALA A 108 -26.14 -12.35 13.82
C ALA A 108 -26.03 -10.92 13.25
N GLU A 109 -25.35 -10.04 13.98
CA GLU A 109 -25.05 -8.67 13.54
C GLU A 109 -24.18 -8.66 12.26
N GLN A 110 -23.17 -9.54 12.17
CA GLN A 110 -22.36 -9.72 10.97
C GLN A 110 -23.24 -10.11 9.76
N ASN A 111 -24.13 -11.06 9.93
CA ASN A 111 -25.02 -11.53 8.86
C ASN A 111 -26.02 -10.45 8.45
N TYR A 112 -26.48 -9.64 9.39
CA TYR A 112 -27.35 -8.49 9.10
C TYR A 112 -26.66 -7.51 8.14
N PHE A 113 -25.45 -7.02 8.48
CA PHE A 113 -24.72 -6.06 7.66
C PHE A 113 -24.25 -6.64 6.31
N LYS A 114 -23.94 -7.94 6.23
CA LYS A 114 -23.62 -8.62 4.96
C LYS A 114 -24.83 -8.64 4.00
N LYS A 115 -26.04 -8.82 4.54
CA LYS A 115 -27.28 -8.91 3.76
C LYS A 115 -27.94 -7.55 3.50
N GLN A 116 -27.43 -6.46 4.10
CA GLN A 116 -28.00 -5.13 3.91
C GLN A 116 -27.88 -4.69 2.45
N ILE A 117 -29.01 -4.43 1.80
CA ILE A 117 -29.11 -4.04 0.39
C ILE A 117 -29.44 -2.56 0.25
N ASN A 118 -30.10 -1.96 1.25
CA ASN A 118 -30.56 -0.58 1.20
C ASN A 118 -29.54 0.37 1.81
N SER A 119 -29.40 1.53 1.19
CA SER A 119 -28.70 2.67 1.75
C SER A 119 -29.48 3.29 2.89
N ASP A 120 -28.83 3.58 4.00
CA ASP A 120 -29.50 4.02 5.22
C ASP A 120 -28.72 5.13 5.95
N VAL A 121 -29.43 5.80 6.89
CA VAL A 121 -28.84 6.76 7.81
C VAL A 121 -28.64 6.07 9.17
N TYR A 122 -27.38 5.90 9.55
CA TYR A 122 -27.00 5.28 10.82
C TYR A 122 -26.76 6.36 11.88
N THR A 123 -27.33 6.20 13.06
CA THR A 123 -27.01 6.99 14.24
C THR A 123 -25.83 6.35 14.98
N VAL A 124 -24.77 7.09 15.17
CA VAL A 124 -23.51 6.59 15.73
C VAL A 124 -23.04 7.42 16.91
N THR A 125 -22.47 6.74 17.90
CA THR A 125 -21.79 7.34 19.05
C THR A 125 -20.40 6.75 19.13
N GLY A 126 -19.37 7.61 19.26
CA GLY A 126 -18.00 7.12 19.24
C GLY A 126 -16.97 8.25 19.35
N LYS A 127 -15.75 7.99 18.85
CA LYS A 127 -14.63 8.92 18.86
C LYS A 127 -14.16 9.18 17.44
N ILE A 128 -14.08 10.45 17.07
CA ILE A 128 -13.62 10.92 15.76
C ILE A 128 -12.21 11.50 15.87
N LYS A 129 -11.37 11.14 14.91
CA LYS A 129 -9.98 11.62 14.82
C LYS A 129 -9.55 11.72 13.35
N GLY A 130 -8.64 12.64 13.06
CA GLY A 130 -7.97 12.69 11.75
C GLY A 130 -7.21 11.40 11.44
N ILE A 131 -7.15 11.03 10.16
CA ILE A 131 -6.43 9.84 9.70
C ILE A 131 -4.93 10.11 9.82
N SER A 132 -4.22 9.23 10.53
CA SER A 132 -2.77 9.35 10.74
C SER A 132 -1.99 9.03 9.46
N PRO A 133 -0.91 9.75 9.17
CA PRO A 133 0.01 9.41 8.08
C PRO A 133 0.85 8.18 8.47
N PRO A 134 1.49 7.50 7.50
CA PRO A 134 2.36 6.35 7.77
C PRO A 134 3.50 6.74 8.71
N THR A 135 3.93 5.82 9.55
CA THR A 135 5.00 6.02 10.51
C THR A 135 6.32 5.43 10.06
N ASN A 136 6.30 4.54 9.08
CA ASN A 136 7.48 3.93 8.49
C ASN A 136 7.77 4.47 7.08
N GLU A 137 9.04 4.45 6.69
CA GLU A 137 9.48 4.82 5.34
C GLU A 137 8.91 3.84 4.31
N ASN A 138 8.37 4.37 3.21
CA ASN A 138 7.76 3.62 2.11
C ASN A 138 6.54 2.75 2.50
N GLU A 139 5.99 2.90 3.68
CA GLU A 139 4.70 2.33 4.04
C GLU A 139 3.58 2.98 3.19
N PHE A 140 2.51 2.22 2.91
CA PHE A 140 1.37 2.73 2.15
C PHE A 140 0.71 3.92 2.87
N ASP A 141 0.63 5.07 2.20
CA ASP A 141 0.03 6.28 2.75
C ASP A 141 -1.51 6.23 2.67
N TYR A 142 -2.09 5.60 3.69
CA TYR A 142 -3.54 5.49 3.83
C TYR A 142 -4.23 6.86 3.97
N LYS A 143 -3.54 7.84 4.57
CA LYS A 143 -4.05 9.22 4.69
C LYS A 143 -4.21 9.86 3.31
N LYS A 144 -3.16 9.85 2.47
CA LYS A 144 -3.24 10.36 1.09
C LYS A 144 -4.30 9.63 0.27
N PHE A 145 -4.40 8.31 0.41
CA PHE A 145 -5.44 7.51 -0.25
C PHE A 145 -6.85 7.93 0.18
N CYS A 146 -7.11 8.13 1.45
CA CYS A 146 -8.40 8.61 1.95
C CYS A 146 -8.68 10.05 1.49
N GLN A 147 -7.68 10.93 1.51
CA GLN A 147 -7.80 12.30 1.02
C GLN A 147 -8.14 12.35 -0.48
N SER A 148 -7.64 11.42 -1.30
CA SER A 148 -8.05 11.32 -2.72
C SER A 148 -9.55 11.08 -2.88
N LYS A 149 -10.19 10.46 -1.88
CA LYS A 149 -11.64 10.24 -1.77
C LYS A 149 -12.36 11.31 -0.94
N LYS A 150 -11.69 12.41 -0.60
CA LYS A 150 -12.19 13.49 0.28
C LYS A 150 -12.58 13.03 1.69
N ILE A 151 -11.95 11.97 2.19
CA ILE A 151 -12.11 11.47 3.55
C ILE A 151 -10.91 11.95 4.37
N TYR A 152 -11.16 12.77 5.39
CA TYR A 152 -10.11 13.37 6.23
C TYR A 152 -10.07 12.76 7.62
N ASN A 153 -11.19 12.21 8.09
CA ASN A 153 -11.37 11.74 9.45
C ASN A 153 -11.86 10.30 9.49
N GLY A 154 -11.46 9.58 10.54
CA GLY A 154 -11.95 8.27 10.92
C GLY A 154 -12.80 8.35 12.19
N LEU A 155 -13.88 7.58 12.25
CA LEU A 155 -14.74 7.49 13.42
C LEU A 155 -14.71 6.05 13.96
N THR A 156 -14.23 5.87 15.17
CA THR A 156 -14.33 4.61 15.91
C THR A 156 -15.63 4.59 16.68
N VAL A 157 -16.56 3.74 16.29
CA VAL A 157 -17.91 3.66 16.85
C VAL A 157 -17.96 2.71 18.04
N LYS A 158 -18.64 3.11 19.11
CA LYS A 158 -18.98 2.29 20.27
C LYS A 158 -20.39 1.71 20.16
N HIS A 159 -21.32 2.53 19.69
CA HIS A 159 -22.74 2.17 19.50
C HIS A 159 -23.21 2.64 18.14
N ILE A 160 -23.90 1.75 17.43
CA ILE A 160 -24.55 2.00 16.15
C ILE A 160 -26.02 1.61 16.28
N SER A 161 -26.91 2.46 15.84
CA SER A 161 -28.34 2.18 15.76
C SER A 161 -28.88 2.58 14.39
N LEU A 162 -29.83 1.78 13.93
CA LEU A 162 -30.72 2.12 12.82
C LEU A 162 -31.93 2.80 13.43
N GLU A 163 -31.93 4.10 13.45
CA GLU A 163 -33.16 4.84 13.66
C GLU A 163 -33.79 5.06 12.29
N ASN A 164 -35.14 5.09 12.22
CA ASN A 164 -35.88 5.36 10.98
C ASN A 164 -35.68 6.79 10.46
N ASN A 165 -34.43 7.21 10.35
CA ASN A 165 -34.06 8.51 9.84
C ASN A 165 -34.24 8.53 8.32
N LYS A 166 -35.16 9.38 7.84
CA LYS A 166 -35.44 9.51 6.41
C LYS A 166 -34.18 10.01 5.67
N VAL A 167 -33.78 9.27 4.65
CA VAL A 167 -32.74 9.73 3.71
C VAL A 167 -33.13 11.10 3.14
N PRO A 168 -32.25 12.12 3.23
CA PRO A 168 -32.54 13.45 2.66
C PRO A 168 -32.89 13.38 1.17
N SER A 169 -33.91 14.11 0.75
CA SER A 169 -34.49 14.02 -0.61
C SER A 169 -33.45 14.15 -1.74
N LYS A 170 -32.46 15.01 -1.55
CA LYS A 170 -31.37 15.23 -2.51
C LYS A 170 -30.47 14.01 -2.78
N TYR A 171 -30.47 13.00 -1.90
CA TYR A 171 -29.65 11.79 -2.06
C TYR A 171 -30.45 10.56 -2.49
N LYS A 172 -31.80 10.64 -2.54
CA LYS A 172 -32.67 9.48 -2.83
C LYS A 172 -32.33 8.78 -4.14
N LEU A 173 -32.11 9.53 -5.22
CA LEU A 173 -31.78 8.93 -6.53
C LEU A 173 -30.42 8.21 -6.46
N LEU A 174 -29.43 8.85 -5.83
CA LEU A 174 -28.10 8.26 -5.68
C LEU A 174 -28.12 7.01 -4.79
N CYS A 175 -28.91 7.02 -3.70
CA CYS A 175 -29.15 5.83 -2.88
C CYS A 175 -29.72 4.69 -3.71
N LYS A 176 -30.77 4.94 -4.53
CA LYS A 176 -31.37 3.90 -5.38
C LYS A 176 -30.36 3.28 -6.36
N LEU A 177 -29.43 4.06 -6.92
CA LEU A 177 -28.38 3.55 -7.81
C LEU A 177 -27.37 2.68 -7.07
N HIS A 178 -26.97 3.08 -5.87
CA HIS A 178 -26.09 2.29 -5.02
C HIS A 178 -26.77 1.02 -4.49
N ASP A 179 -28.07 1.08 -4.18
CA ASP A 179 -28.90 -0.07 -3.78
C ASP A 179 -29.01 -1.06 -4.93
N LEU A 180 -29.26 -0.57 -6.17
CA LEU A 180 -29.24 -1.41 -7.37
C LEU A 180 -27.88 -2.08 -7.57
N ARG A 181 -26.77 -1.31 -7.43
CA ARG A 181 -25.42 -1.89 -7.51
C ARG A 181 -25.21 -2.97 -6.47
N LYS A 182 -25.63 -2.74 -5.22
CA LYS A 182 -25.51 -3.74 -4.14
C LYS A 182 -26.34 -4.99 -4.44
N SER A 183 -27.56 -4.82 -4.97
CA SER A 183 -28.42 -5.93 -5.38
C SER A 183 -27.77 -6.78 -6.47
N ILE A 184 -27.13 -6.14 -7.48
CA ILE A 184 -26.38 -6.85 -8.52
C ILE A 184 -25.20 -7.61 -7.88
N ILE A 185 -24.44 -7.01 -6.97
CA ILE A 185 -23.34 -7.69 -6.26
C ILE A 185 -23.87 -8.91 -5.52
N CYS A 186 -24.96 -8.78 -4.76
CA CYS A 186 -25.56 -9.89 -4.03
C CYS A 186 -26.04 -11.01 -4.96
N TYR A 187 -26.65 -10.65 -6.11
CA TYR A 187 -27.05 -11.62 -7.13
C TYR A 187 -25.82 -12.38 -7.69
N LEU A 188 -24.74 -11.67 -8.04
CA LEU A 188 -23.52 -12.29 -8.55
C LEU A 188 -22.84 -13.20 -7.53
N GLN A 189 -23.03 -12.98 -6.24
CA GLN A 189 -22.52 -13.85 -5.18
C GLN A 189 -23.18 -15.23 -5.11
N LEU A 190 -24.30 -15.44 -5.78
CA LEU A 190 -24.99 -16.74 -5.85
C LEU A 190 -24.33 -17.71 -6.85
N PHE A 191 -23.48 -17.21 -7.74
CA PHE A 191 -22.83 -18.03 -8.76
C PHE A 191 -21.64 -18.81 -8.21
N PRO A 192 -21.18 -19.88 -8.92
CA PRO A 192 -20.01 -20.67 -8.55
C PRO A 192 -18.75 -19.82 -8.42
N LYS A 193 -17.77 -20.29 -7.63
CA LYS A 193 -16.61 -19.54 -7.14
C LYS A 193 -15.93 -18.66 -8.19
N TYR A 194 -15.53 -19.22 -9.33
CA TYR A 194 -14.77 -18.47 -10.35
C TYR A 194 -15.65 -17.53 -11.18
N VAL A 195 -16.86 -17.96 -11.57
CA VAL A 195 -17.85 -17.07 -12.22
C VAL A 195 -18.16 -15.89 -11.32
N ARG A 196 -18.39 -16.11 -10.02
CA ARG A 196 -18.60 -15.06 -9.01
C ARG A 196 -17.43 -14.08 -8.96
N GLY A 197 -16.21 -14.58 -8.77
CA GLY A 197 -15.02 -13.73 -8.64
C GLY A 197 -14.79 -12.85 -9.87
N TYR A 198 -14.80 -13.45 -11.06
CA TYR A 198 -14.61 -12.70 -12.31
C TYR A 198 -15.77 -11.76 -12.62
N SER A 199 -17.03 -12.18 -12.44
CA SER A 199 -18.18 -11.34 -12.75
C SER A 199 -18.31 -10.14 -11.81
N THR A 200 -18.08 -10.30 -10.51
CA THR A 200 -18.11 -9.17 -9.56
C THR A 200 -17.00 -8.15 -9.88
N ALA A 201 -15.82 -8.62 -10.28
CA ALA A 201 -14.72 -7.74 -10.64
C ALA A 201 -14.92 -7.05 -12.00
N LEU A 202 -15.36 -7.79 -13.04
CA LEU A 202 -15.39 -7.31 -14.42
C LEU A 202 -16.72 -6.63 -14.82
N ILE A 203 -17.81 -6.86 -14.11
CA ILE A 203 -19.12 -6.23 -14.42
C ILE A 203 -19.39 -5.03 -13.51
N VAL A 204 -19.21 -5.19 -12.18
CA VAL A 204 -19.51 -4.14 -11.20
C VAL A 204 -18.31 -3.53 -10.50
N GLY A 205 -17.10 -3.96 -10.83
CA GLY A 205 -15.87 -3.43 -10.22
C GLY A 205 -15.75 -3.70 -8.72
N TYR A 206 -16.43 -4.73 -8.22
CA TYR A 206 -16.38 -5.14 -6.83
C TYR A 206 -15.42 -6.32 -6.68
N ARG A 207 -14.43 -6.19 -5.78
CA ARG A 207 -13.50 -7.27 -5.46
C ARG A 207 -13.94 -7.92 -4.16
N ASP A 208 -14.20 -9.22 -4.20
CA ASP A 208 -14.47 -10.04 -3.03
C ASP A 208 -13.24 -10.89 -2.67
N ASP A 209 -13.27 -11.51 -1.49
CA ASP A 209 -12.16 -12.34 -1.00
C ASP A 209 -11.79 -13.46 -1.99
N VAL A 210 -12.77 -14.00 -2.72
CA VAL A 210 -12.53 -15.05 -3.74
C VAL A 210 -11.73 -14.51 -4.92
N PHE A 211 -12.01 -13.30 -5.36
CA PHE A 211 -11.25 -12.68 -6.42
C PHE A 211 -9.83 -12.32 -5.96
N ASP A 212 -9.64 -11.95 -4.70
CA ASP A 212 -8.32 -11.65 -4.15
C ASP A 212 -7.42 -12.91 -4.10
N ASP A 213 -7.97 -14.10 -3.82
CA ASP A 213 -7.25 -15.38 -3.90
C ASP A 213 -6.78 -15.67 -5.33
N VAL A 214 -7.68 -15.55 -6.32
CA VAL A 214 -7.37 -15.76 -7.75
C VAL A 214 -6.43 -14.67 -8.28
N ASN A 215 -6.49 -13.49 -7.71
CA ASN A 215 -5.83 -12.29 -8.21
C ASN A 215 -4.37 -12.14 -7.74
N SER A 216 -3.92 -12.92 -6.74
CA SER A 216 -2.52 -12.87 -6.28
C SER A 216 -1.54 -13.16 -7.42
N SER A 217 -1.78 -14.24 -8.16
CA SER A 217 -0.96 -14.65 -9.32
C SER A 217 -1.05 -13.64 -10.47
N ILE A 218 -2.24 -13.13 -10.77
CA ILE A 218 -2.45 -12.10 -11.79
C ILE A 218 -1.69 -10.80 -11.43
N LYS A 219 -1.65 -10.44 -10.14
CA LYS A 219 -0.89 -9.29 -9.64
C LYS A 219 0.62 -9.50 -9.77
N GLU A 220 1.11 -10.68 -9.44
CA GLU A 220 2.53 -11.05 -9.58
C GLU A 220 2.99 -11.06 -11.05
N LEU A 221 2.12 -11.46 -11.97
CA LEU A 221 2.34 -11.36 -13.40
C LEU A 221 2.25 -9.93 -13.97
N GLY A 222 1.86 -8.94 -13.16
CA GLY A 222 1.67 -7.56 -13.61
C GLY A 222 0.43 -7.31 -14.46
N LEU A 223 -0.50 -8.27 -14.52
CA LEU A 223 -1.68 -8.27 -15.41
C LEU A 223 -2.95 -7.70 -14.75
N LEU A 224 -2.84 -7.19 -13.52
CA LEU A 224 -3.98 -6.69 -12.73
C LEU A 224 -4.84 -5.65 -13.46
N TYR A 225 -4.25 -4.89 -14.38
CA TYR A 225 -4.95 -3.87 -15.14
C TYR A 225 -6.00 -4.44 -16.11
N LEU A 226 -5.81 -5.67 -16.61
CA LEU A 226 -6.78 -6.36 -17.47
C LEU A 226 -8.00 -6.82 -16.65
N PHE A 227 -7.78 -7.24 -15.40
CA PHE A 227 -8.82 -7.77 -14.51
C PHE A 227 -9.46 -6.71 -13.60
N SER A 228 -9.10 -5.46 -13.75
CA SER A 228 -9.80 -4.34 -13.16
C SER A 228 -10.68 -3.67 -14.21
N LEU A 229 -11.88 -3.22 -13.81
CA LEU A 229 -12.71 -2.44 -14.71
C LEU A 229 -11.92 -1.24 -15.26
N SER A 230 -11.70 -1.24 -16.56
CA SER A 230 -10.83 -0.30 -17.27
C SER A 230 -11.55 0.37 -18.44
N GLY A 231 -10.87 1.31 -19.11
CA GLY A 231 -11.37 1.96 -20.30
C GLY A 231 -11.74 1.00 -21.43
N MET A 232 -11.05 -0.14 -21.51
CA MET A 232 -11.33 -1.18 -22.49
C MET A 232 -12.76 -1.74 -22.34
N HIS A 233 -13.20 -2.01 -21.11
CA HIS A 233 -14.56 -2.50 -20.83
C HIS A 233 -15.65 -1.50 -21.26
N VAL A 234 -15.43 -0.20 -20.98
CA VAL A 234 -16.35 0.85 -21.45
C VAL A 234 -16.38 0.92 -22.97
N PHE A 235 -15.22 0.84 -23.60
CA PHE A 235 -15.10 0.83 -25.06
C PHE A 235 -15.85 -0.37 -25.69
N TYR A 236 -15.67 -1.59 -25.16
CA TYR A 236 -16.39 -2.76 -25.64
C TYR A 236 -17.89 -2.64 -25.42
N LEU A 237 -18.33 -2.13 -24.27
CA LEU A 237 -19.74 -1.88 -24.01
C LEU A 237 -20.34 -0.95 -25.08
N VAL A 238 -19.71 0.18 -25.29
CA VAL A 238 -20.18 1.19 -26.29
C VAL A 238 -20.16 0.61 -27.69
N LYS A 239 -19.07 -0.04 -28.12
CA LYS A 239 -18.95 -0.65 -29.44
C LYS A 239 -19.99 -1.77 -29.67
N THR A 240 -20.28 -2.57 -28.65
CA THR A 240 -21.31 -3.62 -28.72
C THR A 240 -22.68 -3.01 -28.85
N LEU A 241 -23.02 -1.97 -28.06
CA LEU A 241 -24.28 -1.26 -28.18
C LEU A 241 -24.46 -0.62 -29.57
N GLN A 242 -23.41 -0.01 -30.10
CA GLN A 242 -23.43 0.56 -31.46
C GLN A 242 -23.63 -0.51 -32.53
N LYS A 243 -22.99 -1.67 -32.42
CA LYS A 243 -23.20 -2.79 -33.36
C LYS A 243 -24.62 -3.36 -33.27
N LEU A 244 -25.15 -3.56 -32.07
CA LEU A 244 -26.51 -4.01 -31.87
C LEU A 244 -27.54 -3.03 -32.45
N ALA A 245 -27.31 -1.73 -32.24
CA ALA A 245 -28.13 -0.68 -32.82
C ALA A 245 -28.12 -0.70 -34.36
N GLN A 246 -26.94 -0.92 -34.97
CA GLN A 246 -26.85 -1.08 -36.44
C GLN A 246 -27.66 -2.29 -36.93
N ILE A 247 -27.59 -3.43 -36.23
CA ILE A 247 -28.40 -4.62 -36.57
C ILE A 247 -29.91 -4.33 -36.45
N LEU A 248 -30.28 -3.58 -35.40
CA LEU A 248 -31.67 -3.18 -35.15
C LEU A 248 -32.13 -1.96 -35.99
N ARG A 249 -31.27 -1.44 -36.87
CA ARG A 249 -31.51 -0.26 -37.72
C ARG A 249 -31.83 1.00 -36.92
N ILE A 250 -31.27 1.12 -35.70
CA ILE A 250 -31.39 2.33 -34.87
C ILE A 250 -30.33 3.35 -35.32
N THR A 251 -30.70 4.62 -35.42
CA THR A 251 -29.79 5.68 -35.86
C THR A 251 -28.69 5.92 -34.84
N ALA A 252 -27.52 6.35 -35.29
CA ALA A 252 -26.36 6.63 -34.42
C ALA A 252 -26.68 7.76 -33.41
N GLU A 253 -27.46 8.74 -33.81
CA GLU A 253 -27.90 9.86 -32.97
C GLU A 253 -28.75 9.35 -31.78
N THR A 254 -29.66 8.40 -32.02
CA THR A 254 -30.46 7.80 -30.95
C THR A 254 -29.58 7.06 -29.97
N VAL A 255 -28.58 6.30 -30.46
CA VAL A 255 -27.62 5.59 -29.60
C VAL A 255 -26.79 6.57 -28.77
N ASP A 256 -26.29 7.64 -29.38
CA ASP A 256 -25.52 8.67 -28.70
C ASP A 256 -26.33 9.34 -27.57
N MET A 257 -27.61 9.63 -27.82
CA MET A 257 -28.53 10.18 -26.78
C MET A 257 -28.75 9.20 -25.62
N TRP A 258 -28.91 7.92 -25.92
CA TRP A 258 -28.94 6.88 -24.87
C TRP A 258 -27.63 6.82 -24.08
N LEU A 259 -26.47 6.89 -24.73
CA LEU A 259 -25.16 6.87 -24.08
C LEU A 259 -24.97 8.06 -23.15
N ILE A 260 -25.48 9.24 -23.48
CA ILE A 260 -25.42 10.43 -22.61
C ILE A 260 -26.07 10.17 -21.25
N ILE A 261 -27.18 9.40 -21.22
CA ILE A 261 -27.91 9.08 -19.98
C ILE A 261 -27.34 7.84 -19.30
N CYS A 262 -27.05 6.78 -20.07
CA CYS A 262 -26.68 5.49 -19.52
C CYS A 262 -25.22 5.45 -18.99
N LEU A 263 -24.28 6.16 -19.61
CA LEU A 263 -22.87 6.13 -19.17
C LEU A 263 -22.65 6.72 -17.77
N PRO A 264 -23.26 7.84 -17.36
CA PRO A 264 -23.15 8.31 -15.97
C PRO A 264 -23.77 7.33 -14.96
N ILE A 265 -24.88 6.67 -15.31
CA ILE A 265 -25.50 5.62 -14.48
C ILE A 265 -24.55 4.43 -14.36
N TYR A 266 -24.03 3.94 -15.49
CA TYR A 266 -23.03 2.85 -15.51
C TYR A 266 -21.81 3.18 -14.70
N MET A 267 -21.31 4.42 -14.74
CA MET A 267 -20.17 4.85 -13.93
C MET A 267 -20.39 4.59 -12.43
N ILE A 268 -21.59 4.87 -11.92
CA ILE A 268 -21.96 4.60 -10.52
C ILE A 268 -22.08 3.09 -10.27
N LEU A 269 -22.78 2.35 -11.15
CA LEU A 269 -22.94 0.91 -11.04
C LEU A 269 -21.60 0.15 -11.10
N ALA A 270 -20.63 0.67 -11.84
CA ALA A 270 -19.27 0.14 -11.95
C ALA A 270 -18.32 0.59 -10.82
N GLY A 271 -18.81 1.33 -9.81
CA GLY A 271 -18.08 1.70 -8.59
C GLY A 271 -17.20 2.93 -8.70
N SER A 272 -17.36 3.76 -9.74
CA SER A 272 -16.75 5.09 -9.88
C SER A 272 -15.23 5.11 -9.64
N SER A 273 -14.50 4.08 -10.09
CA SER A 273 -13.04 4.09 -10.05
C SER A 273 -12.48 5.16 -10.99
N SER A 274 -11.27 5.66 -10.72
CA SER A 274 -10.63 6.71 -11.55
C SER A 274 -10.52 6.30 -13.03
N SER A 275 -10.27 5.02 -13.30
CA SER A 275 -10.19 4.47 -14.66
C SER A 275 -11.55 4.50 -15.38
N ILE A 276 -12.63 4.17 -14.68
CA ILE A 276 -13.99 4.19 -15.24
C ILE A 276 -14.46 5.63 -15.47
N ILE A 277 -14.26 6.51 -14.48
CA ILE A 277 -14.58 7.94 -14.61
C ILE A 277 -13.92 8.51 -15.86
N ARG A 278 -12.61 8.27 -16.03
CA ARG A 278 -11.89 8.69 -17.24
C ARG A 278 -12.52 8.11 -18.52
N ALA A 279 -12.75 6.81 -18.55
CA ALA A 279 -13.25 6.14 -19.74
C ALA A 279 -14.65 6.62 -20.15
N VAL A 280 -15.52 6.82 -19.17
CA VAL A 280 -16.86 7.36 -19.39
C VAL A 280 -16.77 8.80 -19.93
N PHE A 281 -16.00 9.68 -19.30
CA PHE A 281 -15.86 11.06 -19.78
C PHE A 281 -15.20 11.15 -21.14
N MET A 282 -14.24 10.29 -21.46
CA MET A 282 -13.63 10.23 -22.80
C MET A 282 -14.62 9.94 -23.92
N VAL A 283 -15.68 9.19 -23.64
CA VAL A 283 -16.77 8.93 -24.59
C VAL A 283 -17.87 10.00 -24.48
N TRP A 284 -18.21 10.40 -23.26
CA TRP A 284 -19.32 11.29 -22.98
C TRP A 284 -19.10 12.72 -23.47
N ILE A 285 -17.88 13.28 -23.25
CA ILE A 285 -17.55 14.66 -23.64
C ILE A 285 -17.69 14.90 -25.15
N PRO A 286 -17.13 14.09 -26.06
CA PRO A 286 -17.30 14.29 -27.48
C PRO A 286 -18.76 14.19 -27.95
N ILE A 287 -19.54 13.24 -27.40
CA ILE A 287 -20.95 13.09 -27.72
C ILE A 287 -21.72 14.33 -27.25
N PHE A 288 -21.58 14.70 -25.98
CA PHE A 288 -22.23 15.87 -25.39
C PHE A 288 -21.90 17.15 -26.16
N SER A 289 -20.62 17.38 -26.46
CA SER A 289 -20.17 18.56 -27.20
C SER A 289 -20.76 18.64 -28.59
N ARG A 290 -20.86 17.51 -29.30
CA ARG A 290 -21.44 17.46 -30.65
C ARG A 290 -22.91 17.90 -30.68
N TYR A 291 -23.74 17.38 -29.72
CA TYR A 291 -25.18 17.60 -29.74
C TYR A 291 -25.62 18.89 -29.04
N PHE A 292 -24.92 19.31 -27.98
CA PHE A 292 -25.35 20.46 -27.17
C PHE A 292 -24.55 21.74 -27.45
N LEU A 293 -23.32 21.61 -27.91
CA LEU A 293 -22.45 22.76 -28.17
C LEU A 293 -22.13 22.92 -29.67
N SER A 294 -22.53 21.96 -30.52
CA SER A 294 -22.20 21.90 -31.96
C SER A 294 -20.70 21.94 -32.28
N ILE A 295 -19.86 21.45 -31.33
CA ILE A 295 -18.40 21.44 -31.43
C ILE A 295 -17.92 20.01 -31.56
N LYS A 296 -17.08 19.72 -32.55
CA LYS A 296 -16.36 18.44 -32.65
C LYS A 296 -15.08 18.52 -31.82
N ILE A 297 -14.95 17.65 -30.86
CA ILE A 297 -13.79 17.52 -29.95
C ILE A 297 -12.99 16.27 -30.35
N ASP A 298 -11.67 16.42 -30.54
CA ASP A 298 -10.74 15.34 -30.80
C ASP A 298 -10.41 14.57 -29.51
N LYS A 299 -9.78 13.39 -29.65
CA LYS A 299 -9.46 12.50 -28.55
C LYS A 299 -8.49 13.13 -27.53
N LEU A 300 -7.50 13.90 -27.99
CA LEU A 300 -6.52 14.56 -27.13
C LEU A 300 -7.17 15.67 -26.30
N THR A 301 -8.03 16.48 -26.91
CA THR A 301 -8.81 17.51 -26.21
C THR A 301 -9.77 16.87 -25.19
N SER A 302 -10.45 15.77 -25.56
CA SER A 302 -11.31 15.02 -24.64
C SER A 302 -10.51 14.46 -23.46
N TRP A 303 -9.32 13.92 -23.69
CA TRP A 303 -8.38 13.47 -22.64
C TRP A 303 -7.99 14.62 -21.72
N SER A 304 -7.62 15.77 -22.29
CA SER A 304 -7.22 16.96 -21.54
C SER A 304 -8.34 17.51 -20.67
N LEU A 305 -9.57 17.60 -21.20
CA LEU A 305 -10.74 18.03 -20.43
C LEU A 305 -11.07 17.05 -19.30
N THR A 306 -10.95 15.75 -19.58
CA THR A 306 -11.22 14.70 -18.57
C THR A 306 -10.25 14.78 -17.40
N ILE A 307 -8.95 15.01 -17.65
CA ILE A 307 -7.97 15.14 -16.56
C ILE A 307 -8.23 16.42 -15.74
N ILE A 308 -8.56 17.53 -16.40
CA ILE A 308 -8.91 18.78 -15.72
C ILE A 308 -10.13 18.59 -14.81
N ILE A 309 -11.20 17.97 -15.29
CA ILE A 309 -12.41 17.68 -14.50
C ILE A 309 -12.06 16.84 -13.26
N ASN A 310 -11.24 15.79 -13.44
CA ASN A 310 -10.82 14.93 -12.32
C ASN A 310 -9.97 15.68 -11.29
N LEU A 311 -9.03 16.54 -11.73
CA LEU A 311 -8.20 17.33 -10.83
C LEU A 311 -9.01 18.42 -10.10
N LEU A 312 -9.97 19.03 -10.77
CA LEU A 312 -10.93 19.94 -10.13
C LEU A 312 -11.85 19.20 -9.14
N TYR A 313 -12.16 17.92 -9.38
CA TYR A 313 -12.88 17.14 -8.38
C TYR A 313 -12.01 16.83 -7.16
N SER A 314 -10.80 16.29 -7.33
CA SER A 314 -9.86 15.99 -6.25
C SER A 314 -8.41 16.02 -6.74
N PRO A 315 -7.62 17.05 -6.39
CA PRO A 315 -6.19 17.11 -6.74
C PRO A 315 -5.41 15.90 -6.23
N MET A 316 -5.75 15.38 -5.05
CA MET A 316 -5.05 14.25 -4.44
C MET A 316 -5.18 12.93 -5.21
N ILE A 317 -6.10 12.82 -6.17
CA ILE A 317 -6.24 11.63 -7.02
C ILE A 317 -4.99 11.40 -7.90
N LEU A 318 -4.25 12.46 -8.20
CA LEU A 318 -2.99 12.43 -8.97
C LEU A 318 -1.92 11.53 -8.31
N PHE A 319 -1.94 11.40 -6.98
CA PHE A 319 -0.99 10.59 -6.23
C PHE A 319 -1.36 9.09 -6.19
N THR A 320 -2.46 8.70 -6.83
CA THR A 320 -2.84 7.29 -6.92
C THR A 320 -2.24 6.64 -8.17
N MET A 321 -1.61 5.46 -7.99
CA MET A 321 -1.04 4.67 -9.09
C MET A 321 -2.04 4.42 -10.22
N GLY A 322 -3.31 4.12 -9.86
CA GLY A 322 -4.36 3.84 -10.84
C GLY A 322 -4.67 5.02 -11.76
N MET A 323 -4.66 6.25 -11.24
CA MET A 323 -4.83 7.44 -12.06
C MET A 323 -3.61 7.68 -12.96
N GLN A 324 -2.41 7.66 -12.39
CA GLN A 324 -1.17 7.90 -13.13
C GLN A 324 -1.05 6.97 -14.34
N LEU A 325 -1.15 5.65 -14.11
CA LEU A 325 -1.09 4.66 -15.18
C LEU A 325 -2.25 4.82 -16.18
N SER A 326 -3.47 5.01 -15.69
CA SER A 326 -4.65 5.12 -16.56
C SER A 326 -4.55 6.29 -17.54
N TYR A 327 -4.14 7.48 -17.08
CA TYR A 327 -4.01 8.64 -17.93
C TYR A 327 -2.78 8.59 -18.85
N LEU A 328 -1.62 8.13 -18.32
CA LEU A 328 -0.40 8.00 -19.10
C LEU A 328 -0.58 7.02 -20.26
N LEU A 329 -1.06 5.80 -19.98
CA LEU A 329 -1.23 4.78 -21.00
C LEU A 329 -2.31 5.15 -22.03
N THR A 330 -3.35 5.88 -21.63
CA THR A 330 -4.33 6.39 -22.59
C THR A 330 -3.72 7.46 -23.50
N LEU A 331 -2.87 8.32 -22.97
CA LEU A 331 -2.15 9.30 -23.80
C LEU A 331 -1.25 8.61 -24.83
N VAL A 332 -0.52 7.56 -24.40
CA VAL A 332 0.31 6.75 -25.31
C VAL A 332 -0.54 6.15 -26.44
N LEU A 333 -1.71 5.61 -26.10
CA LEU A 333 -2.64 5.06 -27.10
C LEU A 333 -3.11 6.14 -28.10
N ILE A 334 -3.49 7.33 -27.62
CA ILE A 334 -3.98 8.43 -28.48
C ILE A 334 -2.88 8.90 -29.43
N LEU A 335 -1.64 8.99 -28.95
CA LEU A 335 -0.52 9.48 -29.75
C LEU A 335 0.00 8.45 -30.78
N ASN A 336 -0.35 7.17 -30.66
CA ASN A 336 0.18 6.09 -31.48
C ASN A 336 -0.95 5.25 -32.14
N GLU A 337 -2.10 5.83 -32.44
CA GLU A 337 -3.27 5.12 -33.00
C GLU A 337 -3.01 4.42 -34.33
N GLU A 338 -2.08 4.92 -35.15
CA GLU A 338 -1.76 4.37 -36.47
C GLU A 338 -0.74 3.20 -36.40
N GLU A 339 -0.21 2.90 -35.19
CA GLU A 339 0.78 1.85 -35.05
C GLU A 339 0.16 0.45 -34.88
N ASN A 340 0.97 -0.56 -35.18
CA ASN A 340 0.62 -1.96 -34.97
C ASN A 340 0.44 -2.25 -33.46
N SER A 341 -0.57 -3.08 -33.11
CA SER A 341 -0.91 -3.44 -31.72
C SER A 341 0.27 -3.97 -30.90
N ILE A 342 1.20 -4.71 -31.52
CA ILE A 342 2.42 -5.21 -30.86
C ILE A 342 3.33 -4.04 -30.44
N LYS A 343 3.57 -3.10 -31.35
CA LYS A 343 4.39 -1.91 -31.05
C LYS A 343 3.77 -1.07 -29.96
N ILE A 344 2.46 -0.86 -30.02
CA ILE A 344 1.71 -0.17 -28.98
C ILE A 344 1.87 -0.88 -27.62
N GLY A 345 1.75 -2.22 -27.57
CA GLY A 345 1.94 -3.00 -26.35
C GLY A 345 3.33 -2.83 -25.75
N ILE A 346 4.39 -2.87 -26.57
CA ILE A 346 5.76 -2.63 -26.12
C ILE A 346 5.94 -1.22 -25.56
N LYS A 347 5.40 -0.21 -26.24
CA LYS A 347 5.44 1.19 -25.78
C LYS A 347 4.69 1.35 -24.45
N MET A 348 3.48 0.84 -24.36
CA MET A 348 2.69 0.90 -23.11
C MET A 348 3.44 0.27 -21.93
N SER A 349 4.07 -0.88 -22.13
CA SER A 349 4.92 -1.51 -21.12
C SER A 349 6.10 -0.62 -20.75
N GLY A 350 6.82 -0.07 -21.72
CA GLY A 350 7.94 0.85 -21.49
C GLY A 350 7.56 2.06 -20.63
N TYR A 351 6.44 2.70 -20.94
CA TYR A 351 5.93 3.84 -20.17
C TYR A 351 5.41 3.44 -18.77
N SER A 352 4.91 2.20 -18.60
CA SER A 352 4.39 1.74 -17.31
C SER A 352 5.49 1.36 -16.32
N ILE A 353 6.63 0.81 -16.77
CA ILE A 353 7.71 0.31 -15.92
C ILE A 353 8.20 1.33 -14.89
N PRO A 354 8.57 2.59 -15.24
CA PRO A 354 9.07 3.55 -14.26
C PRO A 354 8.07 3.83 -13.13
N LEU A 355 6.78 3.94 -13.47
CA LEU A 355 5.72 4.16 -12.48
C LEU A 355 5.47 2.90 -11.62
N MET A 356 5.49 1.73 -12.24
CA MET A 356 5.35 0.48 -11.49
C MET A 356 6.50 0.31 -10.50
N LEU A 357 7.75 0.52 -10.91
CA LEU A 357 8.91 0.45 -10.01
C LEU A 357 8.82 1.46 -8.86
N TRP A 358 8.28 2.65 -9.10
CA TRP A 358 8.12 3.65 -8.05
C TRP A 358 7.06 3.28 -6.99
N HIS A 359 6.01 2.52 -7.41
CA HIS A 359 4.91 2.13 -6.53
C HIS A 359 5.05 0.71 -5.94
N THR A 360 5.56 -0.25 -6.73
CA THR A 360 5.59 -1.68 -6.36
C THR A 360 7.00 -2.22 -6.13
N TYR A 361 8.04 -1.46 -6.53
CA TYR A 361 9.47 -1.80 -6.37
C TYR A 361 9.94 -3.04 -7.15
N GLN A 362 9.02 -3.73 -7.79
CA GLN A 362 9.25 -4.98 -8.51
C GLN A 362 8.68 -4.89 -9.93
N TRP A 363 9.30 -5.65 -10.82
CA TRP A 363 8.84 -5.81 -12.19
C TRP A 363 9.03 -7.25 -12.63
N ASN A 364 7.97 -7.82 -13.18
CA ASN A 364 8.02 -9.13 -13.80
C ASN A 364 8.43 -8.98 -15.27
N VAL A 365 9.53 -9.63 -15.64
CA VAL A 365 10.11 -9.51 -16.99
C VAL A 365 9.15 -9.97 -18.08
N LEU A 366 8.35 -11.00 -17.79
CA LEU A 366 7.40 -11.56 -18.74
C LEU A 366 6.15 -10.71 -18.95
N THR A 367 5.87 -9.69 -18.10
CA THR A 367 4.64 -8.89 -18.16
C THR A 367 4.35 -8.36 -19.57
N THR A 368 5.35 -7.83 -20.27
CA THR A 368 5.17 -7.28 -21.62
C THR A 368 4.74 -8.34 -22.62
N PHE A 369 5.41 -9.47 -22.63
CA PHE A 369 5.08 -10.61 -23.51
C PHE A 369 3.71 -11.19 -23.16
N LEU A 370 3.48 -11.42 -21.86
CA LEU A 370 2.21 -11.95 -21.36
C LEU A 370 1.03 -11.04 -21.67
N SER A 371 1.21 -9.73 -21.58
CA SER A 371 0.16 -8.77 -21.93
C SER A 371 -0.32 -8.96 -23.36
N ILE A 372 0.60 -9.13 -24.30
CA ILE A 372 0.27 -9.34 -25.72
C ILE A 372 -0.48 -10.66 -25.94
N CYS A 373 -0.02 -11.74 -25.28
CA CYS A 373 -0.63 -13.08 -25.43
C CYS A 373 -1.96 -13.22 -24.70
N ILE A 374 -2.13 -12.55 -23.56
CA ILE A 374 -3.30 -12.73 -22.69
C ILE A 374 -4.46 -11.83 -23.10
N ILE A 375 -4.24 -10.69 -23.77
CA ILE A 375 -5.32 -9.84 -24.26
C ILE A 375 -6.32 -10.63 -25.13
N PRO A 376 -5.91 -11.41 -26.15
CA PRO A 376 -6.87 -12.24 -26.90
C PRO A 376 -7.60 -13.28 -26.04
N ILE A 377 -6.89 -13.93 -25.10
CA ILE A 377 -7.51 -14.89 -24.18
C ILE A 377 -8.56 -14.19 -23.32
N PHE A 378 -8.26 -12.99 -22.86
CA PHE A 378 -9.19 -12.16 -22.08
C PHE A 378 -10.43 -11.81 -22.89
N GLU A 379 -10.26 -11.35 -24.14
CA GLU A 379 -11.34 -10.89 -25.01
C GLU A 379 -12.24 -12.02 -25.51
N TYR A 380 -11.64 -13.13 -25.91
CA TYR A 380 -12.39 -14.22 -26.57
C TYR A 380 -12.77 -15.36 -25.63
N ILE A 381 -12.17 -15.47 -24.44
CA ILE A 381 -12.46 -16.55 -23.51
C ILE A 381 -12.93 -16.01 -22.17
N ILE A 382 -12.10 -15.24 -21.45
CA ILE A 382 -12.41 -14.85 -20.06
C ILE A 382 -13.68 -13.99 -20.00
N LEU A 383 -13.75 -12.94 -20.79
CA LEU A 383 -14.89 -12.01 -20.77
C LEU A 383 -16.19 -12.69 -21.27
N PRO A 384 -16.21 -13.42 -22.42
CA PRO A 384 -17.42 -14.12 -22.86
C PRO A 384 -17.91 -15.17 -21.88
N PHE A 385 -17.00 -16.05 -21.36
CA PHE A 385 -17.44 -17.07 -20.40
C PHE A 385 -17.89 -16.49 -19.07
N THR A 386 -17.33 -15.35 -18.67
CA THR A 386 -17.84 -14.61 -17.48
C THR A 386 -19.28 -14.12 -17.72
N ILE A 387 -19.56 -13.51 -18.89
CA ILE A 387 -20.88 -12.99 -19.24
C ILE A 387 -21.89 -14.13 -19.46
N ILE A 388 -21.52 -15.15 -20.24
CA ILE A 388 -22.38 -16.31 -20.51
C ILE A 388 -22.71 -17.05 -19.23
N GLY A 389 -21.73 -17.24 -18.34
CA GLY A 389 -21.92 -17.90 -17.04
C GLY A 389 -22.91 -17.19 -16.11
N VAL A 390 -23.08 -15.87 -16.27
CA VAL A 390 -24.07 -15.08 -15.52
C VAL A 390 -25.41 -15.02 -16.22
N LEU A 391 -25.43 -14.78 -17.54
CA LEU A 391 -26.67 -14.62 -18.30
C LEU A 391 -27.42 -15.95 -18.52
N LEU A 392 -26.68 -17.02 -18.75
CA LEU A 392 -27.21 -18.34 -19.04
C LEU A 392 -26.86 -19.31 -17.92
N ASN A 393 -27.67 -19.39 -16.90
CA ASN A 393 -27.41 -20.19 -15.69
C ASN A 393 -27.05 -21.68 -16.00
N VAL A 394 -27.62 -22.24 -17.08
CA VAL A 394 -27.32 -23.61 -17.55
C VAL A 394 -25.82 -23.78 -17.85
N PHE A 395 -25.19 -22.76 -18.40
CA PHE A 395 -23.76 -22.77 -18.74
C PHE A 395 -22.85 -22.35 -17.58
N SER A 396 -23.39 -21.95 -16.44
CA SER A 396 -22.62 -21.44 -15.32
C SER A 396 -21.56 -22.43 -14.79
N LYS A 397 -21.88 -23.74 -14.75
CA LYS A 397 -20.93 -24.79 -14.34
C LYS A 397 -19.78 -24.94 -15.34
N ILE A 398 -20.05 -24.92 -16.64
CA ILE A 398 -19.05 -25.03 -17.71
C ILE A 398 -18.15 -23.79 -17.67
N SER A 399 -18.74 -22.59 -17.61
CA SER A 399 -17.98 -21.34 -17.48
C SER A 399 -17.09 -21.35 -16.23
N ASN A 400 -17.58 -21.85 -15.10
CA ASN A 400 -16.78 -21.97 -13.87
C ASN A 400 -15.57 -22.88 -14.03
N THR A 401 -15.72 -24.01 -14.73
CA THR A 401 -14.61 -24.95 -14.98
C THR A 401 -13.55 -24.31 -15.89
N ILE A 402 -13.96 -23.62 -16.94
CA ILE A 402 -13.04 -22.92 -17.86
C ILE A 402 -12.27 -21.82 -17.11
N LEU A 403 -12.97 -20.98 -16.33
CA LEU A 403 -12.34 -19.92 -15.55
C LEU A 403 -11.41 -20.47 -14.45
N PHE A 404 -11.76 -21.63 -13.87
CA PHE A 404 -10.88 -22.35 -12.93
C PHE A 404 -9.58 -22.80 -13.61
N LEU A 405 -9.64 -23.44 -14.79
CA LEU A 405 -8.46 -23.87 -15.54
C LEU A 405 -7.56 -22.68 -15.89
N ILE A 406 -8.14 -21.56 -16.27
CA ILE A 406 -7.41 -20.31 -16.52
C ILE A 406 -6.73 -19.81 -15.25
N SER A 407 -7.39 -19.90 -14.10
CA SER A 407 -6.80 -19.48 -12.81
C SER A 407 -5.59 -20.36 -12.44
N ILE A 408 -5.67 -21.68 -12.63
CA ILE A 408 -4.53 -22.60 -12.45
C ILE A 408 -3.40 -22.26 -13.43
N PHE A 409 -3.72 -21.94 -14.67
CA PHE A 409 -2.71 -21.53 -15.65
C PHE A 409 -1.97 -20.27 -15.18
N PHE A 410 -2.66 -19.25 -14.67
CA PHE A 410 -2.02 -18.07 -14.12
C PHE A 410 -1.17 -18.36 -12.87
N GLU A 411 -1.64 -19.24 -11.99
CA GLU A 411 -0.89 -19.66 -10.79
C GLU A 411 0.44 -20.31 -11.17
N LYS A 412 0.42 -21.33 -12.02
CA LYS A 412 1.64 -21.98 -12.50
C LYS A 412 2.59 -21.04 -13.24
N LEU A 413 2.04 -20.11 -13.99
CA LEU A 413 2.81 -19.11 -14.72
C LEU A 413 3.47 -18.10 -13.76
N ALA A 414 2.79 -17.72 -12.69
CA ALA A 414 3.33 -16.83 -11.66
C ALA A 414 4.48 -17.49 -10.90
N ASP A 415 4.33 -18.76 -10.50
CA ASP A 415 5.36 -19.53 -9.78
C ASP A 415 6.65 -19.67 -10.57
N SER A 416 6.55 -19.75 -11.92
CA SER A 416 7.71 -19.92 -12.81
C SER A 416 8.27 -18.61 -13.36
N SER A 417 7.65 -17.47 -13.08
CA SER A 417 8.01 -16.21 -13.73
C SER A 417 9.10 -15.44 -12.97
N PRO A 418 10.14 -14.94 -13.68
CA PRO A 418 11.23 -14.18 -13.05
C PRO A 418 10.76 -12.79 -12.61
N MET A 419 10.77 -12.55 -11.30
CA MET A 419 10.48 -11.26 -10.68
C MET A 419 11.77 -10.52 -10.34
N ILE A 420 12.00 -9.36 -10.93
CA ILE A 420 13.13 -8.49 -10.58
C ILE A 420 12.71 -7.55 -9.46
N THR A 421 13.39 -7.63 -8.32
CA THR A 421 13.26 -6.66 -7.23
C THR A 421 14.24 -5.53 -7.47
N PHE A 422 13.75 -4.46 -8.07
CA PHE A 422 14.58 -3.31 -8.45
C PHE A 422 14.83 -2.37 -7.25
N GLY A 423 13.83 -2.22 -6.42
CA GLY A 423 13.78 -1.19 -5.39
C GLY A 423 13.04 0.07 -5.86
N LYS A 424 12.97 1.07 -4.98
CA LYS A 424 12.30 2.33 -5.26
C LYS A 424 13.27 3.32 -5.93
N PRO A 425 13.09 3.64 -7.21
CA PRO A 425 13.87 4.68 -7.86
C PRO A 425 13.48 6.07 -7.31
N ASP A 426 14.41 7.02 -7.35
CA ASP A 426 14.10 8.40 -7.02
C ASP A 426 13.11 9.00 -8.03
N LEU A 427 12.27 9.92 -7.57
CA LEU A 427 11.28 10.57 -8.43
C LEU A 427 11.93 11.27 -9.65
N THR A 428 13.12 11.84 -9.46
CA THR A 428 13.92 12.45 -10.52
C THR A 428 14.25 11.45 -11.63
N VAL A 429 14.61 10.22 -11.25
CA VAL A 429 14.91 9.13 -12.19
C VAL A 429 13.65 8.71 -12.95
N VAL A 430 12.51 8.60 -12.26
CA VAL A 430 11.22 8.26 -12.90
C VAL A 430 10.84 9.30 -13.95
N ILE A 431 10.96 10.59 -13.61
CA ILE A 431 10.66 11.70 -14.55
C ILE A 431 11.64 11.67 -15.73
N LEU A 432 12.91 11.45 -15.47
CA LEU A 432 13.93 11.34 -16.53
C LEU A 432 13.61 10.18 -17.49
N LEU A 433 13.28 9.00 -16.95
CA LEU A 433 12.91 7.84 -17.77
C LEU A 433 11.66 8.11 -18.63
N LEU A 434 10.63 8.71 -18.04
CA LEU A 434 9.43 9.10 -18.80
C LEU A 434 9.75 10.14 -19.88
N SER A 435 10.62 11.11 -19.60
CA SER A 435 11.07 12.11 -20.58
C SER A 435 11.85 11.45 -21.72
N LEU A 436 12.73 10.50 -21.42
CA LEU A 436 13.44 9.72 -22.44
C LEU A 436 12.50 8.89 -23.31
N MET A 437 11.40 8.33 -22.73
CA MET A 437 10.37 7.66 -23.51
C MET A 437 9.69 8.59 -24.50
N ILE A 438 9.37 9.82 -24.09
CA ILE A 438 8.84 10.85 -25.00
C ILE A 438 9.86 11.22 -26.10
N CYS A 439 11.14 11.34 -25.73
CA CYS A 439 12.20 11.58 -26.69
C CYS A 439 12.34 10.46 -27.74
N LEU A 440 12.04 9.19 -27.40
CA LEU A 440 12.02 8.07 -28.35
C LEU A 440 10.99 8.26 -29.46
N GLU A 441 9.86 8.92 -29.17
CA GLU A 441 8.82 9.17 -30.19
C GLU A 441 9.28 10.20 -31.23
N VAL A 442 10.04 11.21 -30.80
CA VAL A 442 10.42 12.35 -31.61
C VAL A 442 11.81 12.21 -32.24
N SER A 443 12.70 11.46 -31.60
CA SER A 443 14.11 11.39 -31.99
C SER A 443 14.33 10.57 -33.26
N ARG A 444 15.17 11.07 -34.16
CA ARG A 444 15.72 10.29 -35.28
C ARG A 444 16.77 9.28 -34.83
N ARG A 445 17.45 9.49 -33.67
CA ARG A 445 18.51 8.63 -33.12
C ARG A 445 17.97 7.75 -32.01
N LYS A 446 16.99 6.92 -32.31
CA LYS A 446 16.30 6.05 -31.33
C LYS A 446 17.26 5.18 -30.53
N ASN A 447 18.29 4.61 -31.15
CA ASN A 447 19.28 3.77 -30.48
C ASN A 447 20.00 4.50 -29.35
N VAL A 448 20.38 5.77 -29.55
CA VAL A 448 21.06 6.57 -28.53
C VAL A 448 20.16 6.77 -27.31
N VAL A 449 18.87 7.04 -27.54
CA VAL A 449 17.90 7.25 -26.44
C VAL A 449 17.67 5.93 -25.69
N ILE A 450 17.62 4.79 -26.37
CA ILE A 450 17.50 3.46 -25.74
C ILE A 450 18.74 3.19 -24.87
N TYR A 451 19.95 3.43 -25.38
CA TYR A 451 21.18 3.29 -24.58
C TYR A 451 21.16 4.18 -23.33
N LEU A 452 20.73 5.43 -23.47
CA LEU A 452 20.58 6.33 -22.32
C LEU A 452 19.58 5.81 -21.29
N GLN A 453 18.44 5.26 -21.72
CA GLN A 453 17.47 4.65 -20.82
C GLN A 453 18.07 3.46 -20.06
N VAL A 454 18.72 2.55 -20.75
CA VAL A 454 19.39 1.39 -20.13
C VAL A 454 20.43 1.86 -19.11
N LEU A 455 21.25 2.86 -19.44
CA LEU A 455 22.23 3.44 -18.53
C LEU A 455 21.57 4.06 -17.29
N VAL A 456 20.45 4.78 -17.45
CA VAL A 456 19.71 5.36 -16.31
C VAL A 456 19.15 4.27 -15.40
N TYR A 457 18.62 3.16 -15.96
CA TYR A 457 18.15 2.02 -15.16
C TYR A 457 19.32 1.37 -14.40
N ILE A 458 20.43 1.08 -15.06
CA ILE A 458 21.62 0.48 -14.43
C ILE A 458 22.15 1.38 -13.33
N PHE A 459 22.28 2.68 -13.60
CA PHE A 459 22.74 3.67 -12.62
C PHE A 459 21.81 3.73 -11.42
N SER A 460 20.49 3.84 -11.63
CA SER A 460 19.50 3.86 -10.56
C SER A 460 19.56 2.60 -9.71
N TYR A 461 19.61 1.43 -10.34
CA TYR A 461 19.75 0.16 -9.63
C TYR A 461 21.03 0.11 -8.79
N SER A 462 22.16 0.52 -9.37
CA SER A 462 23.44 0.56 -8.64
C SER A 462 23.40 1.51 -7.44
N GLN A 463 22.71 2.65 -7.54
CA GLN A 463 22.55 3.58 -6.42
C GLN A 463 21.70 3.00 -5.29
N ILE A 464 20.63 2.25 -5.63
CA ILE A 464 19.78 1.57 -4.64
C ILE A 464 20.58 0.49 -3.91
N GLN A 465 21.45 -0.24 -4.63
CA GLN A 465 22.31 -1.28 -4.04
C GLN A 465 23.52 -0.71 -3.27
N ARG A 466 24.05 0.44 -3.71
CA ARG A 466 25.14 1.15 -3.01
C ARG A 466 24.62 1.89 -1.81
N ASN A 467 24.36 1.17 -0.75
CA ASN A 467 23.96 1.76 0.54
C ASN A 467 25.13 1.87 1.51
N LYS A 468 24.90 2.59 2.58
CA LYS A 468 25.73 2.64 3.79
C LYS A 468 25.21 1.62 4.79
N ASP A 469 26.03 1.31 5.80
CA ASP A 469 25.53 0.55 6.94
C ASP A 469 24.35 1.30 7.57
N GLU A 470 23.25 0.59 7.80
CA GLU A 470 22.07 1.14 8.45
C GLU A 470 21.45 0.14 9.44
N LEU A 471 20.95 0.66 10.54
CA LEU A 471 20.15 -0.08 11.50
C LEU A 471 18.78 0.60 11.64
N VAL A 472 17.71 -0.16 11.55
CA VAL A 472 16.33 0.35 11.50
C VAL A 472 15.49 -0.33 12.57
N TYR A 473 14.92 0.46 13.48
CA TYR A 473 13.87 0.05 14.40
C TYR A 473 12.52 0.41 13.78
N PHE A 474 11.74 -0.59 13.41
CA PHE A 474 10.42 -0.37 12.80
C PHE A 474 9.37 0.02 13.84
N ASP A 475 8.49 0.95 13.49
CA ASP A 475 7.24 1.13 14.21
C ASP A 475 6.21 0.11 13.70
N ILE A 476 6.22 -1.06 14.33
CA ILE A 476 5.33 -2.17 13.98
C ILE A 476 4.06 -2.20 14.84
N GLY A 477 3.92 -1.20 15.72
CA GLY A 477 2.94 -1.15 16.80
C GLY A 477 3.51 -1.81 18.06
N GLN A 478 2.74 -2.66 18.71
CA GLN A 478 3.27 -3.46 19.81
C GLN A 478 4.10 -4.60 19.22
N GLY A 479 5.34 -4.77 19.71
CA GLY A 479 6.29 -5.77 19.28
C GLY A 479 7.61 -5.20 18.77
N ASP A 480 8.56 -6.06 18.51
CA ASP A 480 9.90 -5.74 18.06
C ASP A 480 10.14 -6.17 16.61
N ALA A 481 10.81 -5.32 15.87
CA ALA A 481 11.41 -5.65 14.59
C ALA A 481 12.57 -4.68 14.31
N THR A 482 13.77 -5.22 14.18
CA THR A 482 14.98 -4.45 13.94
C THR A 482 15.72 -4.99 12.72
N LEU A 483 16.00 -4.14 11.74
CA LEU A 483 16.75 -4.51 10.54
C LEU A 483 18.18 -3.96 10.63
N ILE A 484 19.14 -4.82 10.40
CA ILE A 484 20.55 -4.47 10.18
C ILE A 484 20.84 -4.72 8.70
N ARG A 485 21.24 -3.68 7.99
CA ARG A 485 21.62 -3.73 6.59
C ARG A 485 23.04 -3.25 6.44
N GLU A 486 23.93 -4.16 6.11
CA GLU A 486 25.34 -3.83 5.89
C GLU A 486 25.56 -3.16 4.54
N LYS A 487 26.65 -2.42 4.45
CA LYS A 487 27.04 -1.69 3.24
C LYS A 487 27.01 -2.60 2.01
N ASN A 488 26.45 -2.09 0.91
CA ASN A 488 26.27 -2.78 -0.37
C ASN A 488 25.45 -4.08 -0.26
N ASN A 489 24.54 -4.17 0.72
CA ASN A 489 23.76 -5.36 1.02
C ASN A 489 24.62 -6.62 1.28
N ASN A 490 25.80 -6.44 1.86
CA ASN A 490 26.71 -7.56 2.16
C ASN A 490 26.04 -8.59 3.08
N GLN A 491 25.36 -8.11 4.14
CA GLN A 491 24.48 -8.91 4.96
C GLN A 491 23.16 -8.17 5.24
N ILE A 492 22.06 -8.89 5.19
CA ILE A 492 20.73 -8.43 5.57
C ILE A 492 20.26 -9.29 6.74
N ILE A 493 20.13 -8.66 7.89
CA ILE A 493 19.80 -9.33 9.13
C ILE A 493 18.55 -8.71 9.71
N LEU A 494 17.58 -9.54 10.04
CA LEU A 494 16.37 -9.12 10.73
C LEU A 494 16.35 -9.73 12.14
N VAL A 495 16.14 -8.91 13.14
CA VAL A 495 15.95 -9.34 14.53
C VAL A 495 14.51 -9.10 14.91
N ASP A 496 13.80 -10.17 15.13
CA ASP A 496 12.35 -10.24 15.34
C ASP A 496 11.51 -9.73 14.16
N THR A 497 10.25 -10.02 14.18
CA THR A 497 9.32 -9.73 13.07
C THR A 497 8.11 -8.94 13.52
N GLY A 498 7.97 -8.72 14.82
CA GLY A 498 6.75 -8.22 15.41
C GLY A 498 5.58 -9.18 15.23
N GLY A 499 4.40 -8.70 15.52
CA GLY A 499 3.19 -9.47 15.35
C GLY A 499 2.10 -9.06 16.32
N LYS A 500 0.98 -9.76 16.25
CA LYS A 500 -0.12 -9.57 17.20
C LYS A 500 -0.45 -10.88 17.86
N VAL A 501 -0.66 -10.85 19.15
CA VAL A 501 -1.22 -12.00 19.87
C VAL A 501 -2.58 -12.31 19.27
N SER A 502 -2.69 -13.44 18.59
CA SER A 502 -3.97 -13.94 18.09
C SER A 502 -4.62 -14.78 19.18
N PHE A 503 -5.64 -14.25 19.83
CA PHE A 503 -6.52 -15.07 20.63
C PHE A 503 -7.30 -16.01 19.71
N LYS A 504 -7.58 -17.24 20.18
CA LYS A 504 -8.51 -18.15 19.49
C LYS A 504 -9.90 -17.49 19.45
N HIS A 505 -10.18 -16.78 18.39
CA HIS A 505 -11.50 -16.23 18.14
C HIS A 505 -12.34 -17.23 17.34
N GLU A 506 -13.65 -17.16 17.48
CA GLU A 506 -14.57 -17.88 16.61
C GLU A 506 -14.27 -17.53 15.13
N LYS A 507 -14.35 -18.52 14.24
CA LYS A 507 -14.00 -18.37 12.80
C LYS A 507 -14.60 -17.14 12.14
N TRP A 508 -15.82 -16.72 12.54
CA TRP A 508 -16.48 -15.55 11.95
C TRP A 508 -15.80 -14.20 12.28
N ARG A 509 -14.98 -14.16 13.34
CA ARG A 509 -14.20 -12.97 13.73
C ARG A 509 -12.87 -12.84 12.98
N SER A 510 -12.45 -13.90 12.29
CA SER A 510 -11.19 -13.89 11.55
C SER A 510 -11.22 -12.86 10.42
N ARG A 511 -10.22 -12.00 10.37
CA ARG A 511 -10.07 -10.94 9.37
C ARG A 511 -9.04 -11.36 8.32
N THR A 512 -9.38 -11.13 7.07
CA THR A 512 -8.44 -11.20 5.96
C THR A 512 -7.80 -9.81 5.80
N SER A 513 -6.58 -9.65 6.26
CA SER A 513 -5.81 -8.40 6.08
C SER A 513 -4.33 -8.72 6.01
N GLN A 514 -3.60 -7.92 5.25
CA GLN A 514 -2.14 -7.98 5.27
C GLN A 514 -1.64 -7.79 6.70
N THR A 515 -0.67 -8.60 7.08
CA THR A 515 -0.01 -8.47 8.37
C THR A 515 0.81 -7.18 8.45
N SER A 516 1.13 -6.72 9.66
CA SER A 516 2.06 -5.60 9.83
C SER A 516 3.44 -5.92 9.25
N GLY A 517 3.87 -7.19 9.32
CA GLY A 517 5.12 -7.65 8.70
C GLY A 517 5.15 -7.43 7.19
N GLU A 518 4.10 -7.81 6.47
CA GLU A 518 4.01 -7.58 5.02
C GLU A 518 3.95 -6.08 4.69
N ARG A 519 3.07 -5.36 5.38
CA ARG A 519 2.83 -3.95 5.09
C ARG A 519 4.05 -3.06 5.37
N ILE A 520 4.84 -3.36 6.39
CA ILE A 520 5.95 -2.53 6.87
C ILE A 520 7.28 -3.14 6.45
N ILE A 521 7.61 -4.35 6.93
CA ILE A 521 8.94 -4.95 6.77
C ILE A 521 9.18 -5.38 5.32
N VAL A 522 8.29 -6.19 4.75
CA VAL A 522 8.42 -6.65 3.35
C VAL A 522 8.45 -5.45 2.40
N ASN A 523 7.55 -4.49 2.60
CA ASN A 523 7.48 -3.30 1.75
C ASN A 523 8.76 -2.45 1.84
N TYR A 524 9.33 -2.30 3.04
CA TYR A 524 10.61 -1.61 3.23
C TYR A 524 11.75 -2.36 2.52
N LEU A 525 11.87 -3.68 2.72
CA LEU A 525 12.91 -4.50 2.09
C LEU A 525 12.84 -4.40 0.56
N LEU A 526 11.64 -4.61 -0.01
CA LEU A 526 11.44 -4.50 -1.47
C LEU A 526 11.78 -3.09 -1.98
N SER A 527 11.45 -2.04 -1.23
CA SER A 527 11.79 -0.67 -1.61
C SER A 527 13.30 -0.40 -1.64
N LYS A 528 14.08 -1.17 -0.88
CA LYS A 528 15.55 -1.13 -0.88
C LYS A 528 16.20 -2.12 -1.87
N GLY A 529 15.39 -2.78 -2.71
CA GLY A 529 15.88 -3.78 -3.67
C GLY A 529 16.30 -5.11 -3.03
N ILE A 530 15.78 -5.41 -1.84
CA ILE A 530 16.12 -6.61 -1.05
C ILE A 530 15.01 -7.64 -1.23
N ASN A 531 15.35 -8.83 -1.69
CA ASN A 531 14.44 -9.97 -1.87
C ASN A 531 14.81 -11.18 -1.01
N SER A 532 15.87 -11.09 -0.21
CA SER A 532 16.28 -12.15 0.71
C SER A 532 16.86 -11.57 2.00
N ILE A 533 16.64 -12.30 3.10
CA ILE A 533 17.23 -12.07 4.43
C ILE A 533 18.27 -13.16 4.64
N ASP A 534 19.50 -12.76 5.00
CA ASP A 534 20.60 -13.72 5.22
C ASP A 534 20.44 -14.42 6.58
N LYS A 535 20.15 -13.66 7.63
CA LYS A 535 19.92 -14.17 8.99
C LYS A 535 18.66 -13.53 9.59
N LEU A 536 17.77 -14.35 10.08
CA LEU A 536 16.62 -13.95 10.90
C LEU A 536 16.86 -14.45 12.33
N TYR A 537 17.06 -13.53 13.28
CA TYR A 537 17.10 -13.83 14.69
C TYR A 537 15.68 -13.69 15.25
N LEU A 538 15.17 -14.73 15.88
CA LEU A 538 13.93 -14.70 16.65
C LEU A 538 14.31 -14.82 18.12
N THR A 539 14.18 -13.71 18.85
CA THR A 539 14.74 -13.59 20.21
C THR A 539 14.07 -14.54 21.19
N HIS A 540 12.77 -14.75 21.07
CA HIS A 540 11.97 -15.69 21.87
C HIS A 540 10.63 -15.97 21.17
N GLN A 541 9.75 -16.82 21.75
CA GLN A 541 8.56 -17.35 21.05
C GLN A 541 7.32 -16.46 21.05
N ASP A 542 7.29 -15.31 21.73
CA ASP A 542 6.09 -14.51 21.90
C ASP A 542 5.59 -13.91 20.58
N ALA A 543 4.28 -13.77 20.48
CA ALA A 543 3.65 -13.42 19.21
C ALA A 543 4.01 -12.01 18.71
N ASP A 544 4.36 -11.10 19.58
CA ASP A 544 4.81 -9.75 19.24
C ASP A 544 6.28 -9.68 18.81
N HIS A 545 6.99 -10.81 18.81
CA HIS A 545 8.33 -10.99 18.23
C HIS A 545 8.31 -11.89 16.99
N VAL A 546 7.58 -13.02 17.02
CA VAL A 546 7.61 -14.01 15.93
C VAL A 546 6.32 -14.10 15.12
N GLY A 547 5.29 -13.29 15.45
CA GLY A 547 3.95 -13.45 14.88
C GLY A 547 3.86 -13.16 13.37
N ASN A 548 4.69 -12.28 12.83
CA ASN A 548 4.70 -11.98 11.41
C ASN A 548 5.69 -12.84 10.59
N PHE A 549 6.49 -13.70 11.24
CA PHE A 549 7.48 -14.53 10.56
C PHE A 549 6.88 -15.35 9.38
N PRO A 550 5.74 -16.05 9.54
CA PRO A 550 5.17 -16.83 8.44
C PRO A 550 4.82 -15.95 7.21
N SER A 551 4.23 -14.78 7.44
CA SER A 551 3.83 -13.90 6.34
C SER A 551 5.02 -13.24 5.62
N ILE A 552 6.11 -12.96 6.34
CA ILE A 552 7.34 -12.42 5.74
C ILE A 552 8.01 -13.50 4.90
N SER A 553 8.12 -14.74 5.40
CA SER A 553 8.76 -15.85 4.69
C SER A 553 8.06 -16.24 3.39
N GLN A 554 6.74 -15.98 3.28
CA GLN A 554 6.00 -16.18 2.04
C GLN A 554 6.38 -15.19 0.91
N LYS A 555 6.96 -14.05 1.25
CA LYS A 555 7.29 -12.96 0.29
C LYS A 555 8.79 -12.71 0.15
N ILE A 556 9.57 -12.99 1.18
CA ILE A 556 11.03 -12.75 1.23
C ILE A 556 11.72 -14.07 1.58
N LYS A 557 12.70 -14.46 0.78
CA LYS A 557 13.50 -15.66 1.02
C LYS A 557 14.35 -15.47 2.29
N ILE A 558 14.28 -16.41 3.24
CA ILE A 558 15.10 -16.42 4.45
C ILE A 558 16.12 -17.55 4.32
N LYS A 559 17.43 -17.23 4.47
CA LYS A 559 18.50 -18.21 4.31
C LYS A 559 18.79 -18.99 5.59
N LYS A 560 18.78 -18.27 6.74
CA LYS A 560 19.00 -18.88 8.08
C LYS A 560 18.05 -18.24 9.09
N ILE A 561 17.55 -19.05 10.01
CA ILE A 561 16.73 -18.65 11.17
C ILE A 561 17.49 -19.09 12.42
N LEU A 562 17.79 -18.13 13.29
CA LEU A 562 18.52 -18.34 14.51
C LEU A 562 17.56 -18.15 15.70
N VAL A 563 17.48 -19.15 16.55
CA VAL A 563 16.55 -19.19 17.69
C VAL A 563 17.30 -19.58 18.98
N PRO A 564 16.84 -19.18 20.16
CA PRO A 564 17.43 -19.67 21.42
C PRO A 564 17.36 -21.18 21.48
N LEU A 565 18.43 -21.81 21.96
CA LEU A 565 18.49 -23.27 22.11
C LEU A 565 17.32 -23.78 22.95
N GLY A 566 16.58 -24.74 22.40
CA GLY A 566 15.36 -25.33 22.98
C GLY A 566 14.06 -24.76 22.38
N MET A 567 14.07 -23.57 21.77
CA MET A 567 12.89 -22.99 21.12
C MET A 567 12.49 -23.81 19.88
N GLU A 568 13.44 -24.38 19.15
CA GLU A 568 13.22 -25.21 17.97
C GLU A 568 12.39 -26.48 18.27
N LYS A 569 12.37 -26.91 19.53
CA LYS A 569 11.61 -28.11 20.00
C LYS A 569 10.13 -27.78 20.28
N LEU A 570 9.76 -26.50 20.34
CA LEU A 570 8.44 -26.07 20.80
C LEU A 570 7.34 -26.29 19.73
N PRO A 571 6.20 -26.90 20.09
CA PRO A 571 5.09 -27.07 19.14
C PRO A 571 4.53 -25.74 18.59
N SER A 572 4.60 -24.66 19.38
CA SER A 572 4.16 -23.32 18.99
C SER A 572 5.04 -22.74 17.87
N PHE A 573 6.35 -22.93 17.96
CA PHE A 573 7.31 -22.51 16.94
C PHE A 573 7.17 -23.36 15.67
N ASN A 574 7.14 -24.70 15.82
CA ASN A 574 6.98 -25.64 14.71
C ASN A 574 5.68 -25.42 13.93
N LYS A 575 4.59 -25.04 14.62
CA LYS A 575 3.36 -24.65 13.94
C LYS A 575 3.57 -23.44 13.04
N ARG A 576 4.27 -22.40 13.53
CA ARG A 576 4.58 -21.20 12.71
C ARG A 576 5.53 -21.53 11.56
N LEU A 577 6.49 -22.42 11.80
CA LEU A 577 7.39 -22.90 10.75
C LEU A 577 6.62 -23.61 9.62
N ASN A 578 5.65 -24.45 9.95
CA ASN A 578 4.78 -25.12 8.98
C ASN A 578 3.85 -24.15 8.22
N GLU A 579 3.48 -23.02 8.84
CA GLU A 579 2.72 -21.94 8.16
C GLU A 579 3.61 -21.08 7.24
N SER A 580 4.92 -21.23 7.32
CA SER A 580 5.90 -20.55 6.49
C SER A 580 6.19 -21.35 5.22
N ASN A 581 6.79 -20.73 4.19
CA ASN A 581 7.24 -21.42 2.96
C ASN A 581 8.60 -22.12 3.13
N ILE A 582 9.02 -22.41 4.36
CA ILE A 582 10.32 -23.00 4.66
C ILE A 582 10.17 -24.49 4.82
N CYS A 583 10.55 -25.23 3.79
CA CYS A 583 10.42 -26.70 3.73
C CYS A 583 11.67 -27.47 4.23
N ASN A 584 12.68 -26.77 4.79
CA ASN A 584 13.95 -27.41 5.14
C ASN A 584 14.36 -27.08 6.57
N ASP A 585 14.36 -28.08 7.46
CA ASP A 585 14.76 -27.94 8.87
C ASP A 585 16.22 -27.46 9.03
N LYS A 586 17.07 -27.63 8.02
CA LYS A 586 18.45 -27.14 8.02
C LYS A 586 18.56 -25.59 8.00
N VAL A 587 17.47 -24.89 7.78
CA VAL A 587 17.43 -23.41 7.83
C VAL A 587 17.36 -22.90 9.25
N VAL A 588 16.86 -23.70 10.19
CA VAL A 588 16.74 -23.33 11.63
C VAL A 588 17.98 -23.78 12.38
N GLU A 589 18.65 -22.85 13.04
CA GLU A 589 19.87 -23.05 13.80
C GLU A 589 19.63 -22.59 15.26
N PRO A 590 19.58 -23.50 16.22
CA PRO A 590 19.52 -23.14 17.63
C PRO A 590 20.89 -22.58 18.08
N ILE A 591 20.85 -21.48 18.82
CA ILE A 591 22.05 -20.79 19.26
C ILE A 591 22.07 -20.58 20.78
N ILE A 592 23.27 -20.55 21.30
CA ILE A 592 23.62 -20.10 22.65
C ILE A 592 24.71 -19.04 22.52
N ASP A 593 25.10 -18.46 23.63
CA ASP A 593 26.24 -17.57 23.71
C ASP A 593 27.49 -18.17 23.02
N THR A 594 28.02 -17.43 22.04
CA THR A 594 29.20 -17.83 21.23
C THR A 594 30.46 -17.04 21.57
N SER A 595 30.46 -16.34 22.68
CA SER A 595 31.43 -15.32 22.96
C SER A 595 32.81 -15.82 23.39
N ASP A 596 33.58 -16.14 22.39
CA ASP A 596 34.91 -15.52 22.30
C ASP A 596 34.73 -14.29 21.45
N PHE A 597 34.82 -13.06 22.03
CA PHE A 597 34.59 -11.79 21.29
C PHE A 597 35.28 -11.89 19.93
N SER A 598 34.51 -12.45 18.98
CA SER A 598 34.99 -12.73 17.65
C SER A 598 35.21 -11.41 16.95
N LYS A 599 36.15 -11.35 16.02
CA LYS A 599 36.31 -10.17 15.15
C LYS A 599 35.08 -9.92 14.26
N GLU A 600 33.98 -10.60 14.54
CA GLU A 600 32.71 -10.45 13.82
C GLU A 600 31.99 -9.19 14.29
N ARG A 601 31.16 -8.63 13.40
CA ARG A 601 30.36 -7.44 13.70
C ARG A 601 29.19 -7.74 14.65
N ILE A 602 28.83 -9.02 14.82
CA ILE A 602 27.71 -9.49 15.66
C ILE A 602 28.23 -10.51 16.66
N ASP A 603 28.03 -10.21 17.94
CA ASP A 603 28.27 -11.12 19.04
C ASP A 603 26.93 -11.50 19.68
N ILE A 604 26.75 -12.81 19.98
CA ILE A 604 25.60 -13.33 20.72
C ILE A 604 26.03 -13.43 22.19
N LEU A 605 25.38 -12.67 23.06
CA LEU A 605 25.73 -12.56 24.47
C LEU A 605 24.83 -13.40 25.41
N HIS A 606 23.70 -13.85 24.92
CA HIS A 606 22.69 -14.64 25.63
C HIS A 606 21.80 -15.37 24.59
N PRO A 607 21.23 -16.59 24.89
CA PRO A 607 21.17 -17.29 26.18
C PRO A 607 22.43 -18.08 26.52
N PHE A 608 22.61 -18.39 27.82
CA PHE A 608 23.76 -19.17 28.31
C PHE A 608 23.49 -20.69 28.35
N VAL A 609 22.23 -21.09 28.42
CA VAL A 609 21.77 -22.49 28.58
C VAL A 609 20.53 -22.72 27.69
N GLU A 610 20.19 -23.99 27.51
CA GLU A 610 18.95 -24.38 26.87
C GLU A 610 17.74 -23.90 27.66
N GLY A 611 16.79 -23.27 26.99
CA GLY A 611 15.59 -22.70 27.56
C GLY A 611 14.29 -23.18 26.92
N LYS A 612 13.19 -22.51 27.23
CA LYS A 612 11.86 -22.75 26.65
C LYS A 612 11.42 -21.66 25.66
N GLY A 613 12.36 -20.84 25.22
CA GLY A 613 12.08 -19.72 24.31
C GLY A 613 11.16 -18.64 24.88
N LYS A 614 11.18 -18.44 26.21
CA LYS A 614 10.46 -17.36 26.87
C LYS A 614 11.29 -16.08 26.95
N ASN A 615 10.77 -15.02 27.60
CA ASN A 615 11.46 -13.75 27.77
C ASN A 615 12.84 -13.91 28.42
N GLU A 616 12.92 -14.77 29.47
CA GLU A 616 14.17 -15.08 30.14
C GLU A 616 15.25 -15.72 29.25
N ASP A 617 14.84 -16.32 28.12
CA ASP A 617 15.73 -16.97 27.14
C ASP A 617 16.06 -16.07 25.94
N SER A 618 15.64 -14.80 25.97
CA SER A 618 15.80 -13.88 24.82
C SER A 618 17.23 -13.79 24.34
N ILE A 619 17.41 -13.85 23.02
CA ILE A 619 18.72 -13.62 22.41
C ILE A 619 19.13 -12.16 22.64
N VAL A 620 20.32 -11.96 23.19
CA VAL A 620 20.96 -10.65 23.28
C VAL A 620 22.03 -10.56 22.22
N LEU A 621 21.90 -9.57 21.36
CA LEU A 621 22.81 -9.30 20.26
C LEU A 621 23.58 -7.98 20.49
N LYS A 622 24.90 -8.04 20.39
CA LYS A 622 25.75 -6.87 20.24
C LYS A 622 26.09 -6.73 18.78
N TYR A 623 25.79 -5.58 18.19
CA TYR A 623 26.15 -5.26 16.81
C TYR A 623 27.07 -4.04 16.77
N THR A 624 28.15 -4.13 16.00
CA THR A 624 29.12 -3.04 15.84
C THR A 624 29.09 -2.50 14.42
N MET A 625 28.65 -1.24 14.29
CA MET A 625 28.66 -0.50 13.03
C MET A 625 29.84 0.46 13.07
N ASP A 626 30.94 0.09 12.45
CA ASP A 626 32.27 0.77 12.61
C ASP A 626 32.64 0.92 14.09
N ARG A 627 32.44 2.10 14.68
CA ARG A 627 32.73 2.38 16.09
C ARG A 627 31.47 2.47 16.98
N LEU A 628 30.30 2.46 16.40
CA LEU A 628 29.03 2.57 17.13
C LEU A 628 28.54 1.19 17.54
N ILE A 629 28.33 0.99 18.83
CA ILE A 629 27.94 -0.29 19.41
C ILE A 629 26.45 -0.24 19.76
N PHE A 630 25.70 -1.18 19.22
CA PHE A 630 24.28 -1.41 19.51
C PHE A 630 24.12 -2.64 20.36
N LEU A 631 23.23 -2.59 21.34
CA LEU A 631 22.79 -3.74 22.11
C LEU A 631 21.31 -3.94 21.92
N ILE A 632 20.90 -5.12 21.45
CA ILE A 632 19.52 -5.53 21.21
C ILE A 632 19.22 -6.66 22.16
N THR A 633 18.31 -6.45 23.11
CA THR A 633 18.10 -7.33 24.28
C THR A 633 16.85 -8.20 24.19
N GLY A 634 16.08 -8.10 23.10
CA GLY A 634 14.76 -8.73 23.04
C GLY A 634 13.91 -8.32 24.25
N ASP A 635 13.33 -9.29 24.93
CA ASP A 635 12.49 -9.08 26.12
C ASP A 635 13.14 -9.63 27.41
N LEU A 636 14.50 -9.63 27.42
CA LEU A 636 15.26 -10.13 28.57
C LEU A 636 14.83 -9.44 29.86
N ASP A 637 14.74 -10.23 30.93
CA ASP A 637 14.40 -9.74 32.25
C ASP A 637 15.63 -9.22 33.05
N GLN A 638 15.37 -8.50 34.13
CA GLN A 638 16.42 -7.85 34.94
C GLN A 638 17.44 -8.87 35.54
N GLU A 639 16.99 -10.06 35.90
CA GLU A 639 17.88 -11.08 36.46
C GLU A 639 18.93 -11.52 35.45
N ASN A 640 18.49 -11.77 34.20
CA ASN A 640 19.40 -12.22 33.16
C ASN A 640 20.19 -11.05 32.55
N GLU A 641 19.67 -9.79 32.57
CA GLU A 641 20.46 -8.60 32.26
C GLU A 641 21.69 -8.48 33.19
N ILE A 642 21.52 -8.78 34.50
CA ILE A 642 22.60 -8.76 35.49
C ILE A 642 23.60 -9.88 35.18
N LYS A 643 23.16 -11.12 34.89
CA LYS A 643 24.04 -12.23 34.50
C LYS A 643 24.89 -11.87 33.22
N VAL A 644 24.31 -11.12 32.28
CA VAL A 644 25.04 -10.67 31.09
C VAL A 644 26.19 -9.74 31.48
N ILE A 645 25.97 -8.73 32.33
CA ILE A 645 27.04 -7.82 32.72
C ILE A 645 28.06 -8.46 33.71
N GLU A 646 27.65 -9.44 34.50
CA GLU A 646 28.57 -10.24 35.34
C GLU A 646 29.51 -11.07 34.48
N LYS A 647 28.97 -11.69 33.42
CA LYS A 647 29.80 -12.47 32.48
C LYS A 647 30.68 -11.58 31.58
N TYR A 648 30.18 -10.39 31.23
CA TYR A 648 30.88 -9.42 30.38
C TYR A 648 31.02 -8.07 31.04
N PRO A 649 31.93 -7.93 32.03
CA PRO A 649 32.10 -6.68 32.82
C PRO A 649 32.50 -5.45 31.99
N ASP A 650 33.21 -5.67 30.88
CA ASP A 650 33.64 -4.62 29.96
C ASP A 650 32.64 -4.26 28.87
N LEU A 651 31.46 -4.89 28.90
CA LEU A 651 30.39 -4.62 27.91
C LEU A 651 29.96 -3.17 28.00
N ARG A 652 29.99 -2.47 26.85
CA ARG A 652 29.49 -1.12 26.68
C ARG A 652 28.63 -1.06 25.42
N CYS A 653 27.69 -0.15 25.38
CA CYS A 653 26.96 0.14 24.16
C CYS A 653 26.70 1.64 24.03
N ASP A 654 26.52 2.10 22.82
CA ASP A 654 26.17 3.50 22.53
C ASP A 654 24.66 3.65 22.40
N ILE A 655 24.02 2.65 21.80
CA ILE A 655 22.57 2.64 21.60
C ILE A 655 22.02 1.33 22.16
N LEU A 656 21.20 1.46 23.20
CA LEU A 656 20.51 0.35 23.85
C LEU A 656 19.07 0.25 23.28
N LYS A 657 18.70 -0.91 22.69
CA LYS A 657 17.30 -1.28 22.52
C LYS A 657 16.82 -1.78 23.87
N VAL A 658 15.93 -1.04 24.49
CA VAL A 658 15.37 -1.33 25.83
C VAL A 658 14.60 -2.63 25.79
N GLY A 659 14.85 -3.52 26.77
CA GLY A 659 14.21 -4.82 26.89
C GLY A 659 12.72 -4.73 27.17
N HIS A 660 11.97 -5.71 26.71
CA HIS A 660 10.56 -5.94 26.97
C HIS A 660 9.69 -4.69 26.82
N HIS A 661 9.91 -3.93 25.72
CA HIS A 661 9.20 -2.70 25.36
C HIS A 661 9.18 -1.63 26.47
N GLY A 662 10.14 -1.68 27.40
CA GLY A 662 10.16 -0.82 28.58
C GLY A 662 9.28 -1.32 29.72
N SER A 663 9.08 -2.63 29.87
CA SER A 663 8.44 -3.23 31.02
C SER A 663 9.24 -2.98 32.29
N LYS A 664 8.55 -2.94 33.45
CA LYS A 664 9.19 -2.90 34.77
C LYS A 664 10.03 -4.13 35.11
N THR A 665 9.87 -5.23 34.34
CA THR A 665 10.62 -6.48 34.52
C THR A 665 11.97 -6.49 33.83
N SER A 666 12.30 -5.45 33.07
CA SER A 666 13.58 -5.28 32.34
C SER A 666 14.25 -3.94 32.71
N THR A 667 15.42 -3.70 32.16
CA THR A 667 16.17 -2.43 32.28
C THR A 667 16.61 -2.16 33.73
N ALA A 668 17.33 -3.13 34.31
CA ALA A 668 17.90 -3.01 35.65
C ALA A 668 18.83 -1.79 35.75
N ASP A 669 18.76 -1.02 36.84
CA ASP A 669 19.60 0.16 37.07
C ASP A 669 21.11 -0.17 36.98
N GLN A 670 21.51 -1.32 37.54
CA GLN A 670 22.88 -1.81 37.50
C GLN A 670 23.33 -2.13 36.05
N PHE A 671 22.43 -2.69 35.23
CA PHE A 671 22.68 -2.98 33.82
C PHE A 671 22.92 -1.69 33.05
N VAL A 672 22.06 -0.71 33.20
CA VAL A 672 22.16 0.58 32.53
C VAL A 672 23.43 1.34 32.93
N LYS A 673 23.79 1.33 34.23
CA LYS A 673 25.01 1.95 34.75
C LYS A 673 26.30 1.27 34.21
N SER A 674 26.27 -0.05 34.02
CA SER A 674 27.38 -0.78 33.44
C SER A 674 27.57 -0.44 31.97
N LEU A 675 26.49 -0.45 31.17
CA LEU A 675 26.51 -0.24 29.71
C LEU A 675 26.83 1.19 29.29
N LYS A 676 26.36 2.18 30.04
CA LYS A 676 26.48 3.63 29.79
C LYS A 676 26.05 4.04 28.37
N PRO A 677 24.83 3.70 27.93
CA PRO A 677 24.38 4.04 26.57
C PRO A 677 24.20 5.54 26.41
N GLN A 678 24.52 6.06 25.21
CA GLN A 678 24.26 7.45 24.84
C GLN A 678 22.78 7.70 24.53
N TYR A 679 22.09 6.69 23.98
CA TYR A 679 20.67 6.72 23.66
C TYR A 679 20.02 5.38 23.98
N ALA A 680 18.75 5.44 24.37
CA ALA A 680 17.89 4.26 24.51
C ALA A 680 16.76 4.31 23.47
N ILE A 681 16.46 3.17 22.85
CA ILE A 681 15.34 3.01 21.90
C ILE A 681 14.31 2.10 22.52
N ILE A 682 13.06 2.54 22.54
CA ILE A 682 11.93 1.78 23.06
C ILE A 682 10.97 1.50 21.91
N SER A 683 10.89 0.23 21.50
CA SER A 683 9.89 -0.22 20.53
C SER A 683 8.57 -0.46 21.25
N VAL A 684 7.59 0.37 21.02
CA VAL A 684 6.30 0.32 21.73
C VAL A 684 5.18 0.89 20.87
N GLY A 685 4.00 0.29 20.94
CA GLY A 685 2.81 0.75 20.24
C GLY A 685 2.08 1.90 20.95
N LEU A 686 1.53 2.80 20.16
CA LEU A 686 0.67 3.87 20.69
C LEU A 686 -0.57 3.24 21.36
N ASN A 687 -0.89 3.65 22.59
CA ASN A 687 -2.02 3.15 23.37
C ASN A 687 -2.01 1.60 23.54
N ASN A 688 -0.82 1.03 23.79
CA ASN A 688 -0.71 -0.40 24.01
C ASN A 688 -1.45 -0.87 25.28
N ARG A 689 -1.86 -2.14 25.29
CA ARG A 689 -2.69 -2.71 26.39
C ARG A 689 -1.91 -2.97 27.67
N TYR A 690 -0.58 -3.06 27.57
CA TYR A 690 0.29 -3.43 28.68
C TYR A 690 0.74 -2.22 29.50
N GLY A 691 0.46 -1.00 29.03
CA GLY A 691 0.88 0.23 29.70
C GLY A 691 2.38 0.49 29.58
N HIS A 692 3.06 -0.10 28.59
CA HIS A 692 4.47 0.15 28.33
C HIS A 692 4.69 1.47 27.56
N PRO A 693 5.85 2.14 27.76
CA PRO A 693 6.86 1.84 28.77
C PRO A 693 6.35 2.16 30.18
N ASN A 694 6.72 1.34 31.15
CA ASN A 694 6.38 1.58 32.54
C ASN A 694 7.19 2.76 33.10
N ILE A 695 6.61 3.45 34.09
CA ILE A 695 7.20 4.64 34.67
C ILE A 695 8.54 4.34 35.39
N GLU A 696 8.68 3.14 35.93
CA GLU A 696 9.90 2.64 36.57
C GLU A 696 11.06 2.61 35.59
N THR A 697 10.88 2.03 34.41
CA THR A 697 11.88 1.97 33.35
C THR A 697 12.28 3.37 32.90
N LEU A 698 11.32 4.27 32.72
CA LEU A 698 11.61 5.65 32.35
C LEU A 698 12.37 6.41 33.46
N ARG A 699 12.04 6.14 34.74
CA ARG A 699 12.80 6.70 35.88
C ARG A 699 14.24 6.20 35.91
N THR A 700 14.49 4.90 35.65
CA THR A 700 15.82 4.34 35.57
C THR A 700 16.65 5.04 34.47
N LEU A 701 16.11 5.20 33.28
CA LEU A 701 16.77 5.88 32.17
C LEU A 701 17.07 7.35 32.52
N ASN A 702 16.08 8.07 33.07
CA ASN A 702 16.22 9.49 33.42
C ASN A 702 17.22 9.69 34.58
N ALA A 703 17.21 8.83 35.60
CA ALA A 703 18.14 8.90 36.73
C ALA A 703 19.60 8.68 36.29
N ASN A 704 19.83 7.93 35.21
CA ASN A 704 21.13 7.72 34.60
C ASN A 704 21.46 8.76 33.49
N GLY A 705 20.58 9.74 33.27
CA GLY A 705 20.81 10.80 32.27
C GLY A 705 20.74 10.33 30.82
N ILE A 706 20.05 9.21 30.53
CA ILE A 706 19.99 8.60 29.21
C ILE A 706 18.77 9.09 28.47
N PRO A 707 18.93 9.83 27.35
CA PRO A 707 17.84 10.22 26.46
C PRO A 707 17.28 9.00 25.74
N TYR A 708 15.95 8.93 25.62
CA TYR A 708 15.27 7.84 24.95
C TYR A 708 14.33 8.30 23.84
N LEU A 709 14.16 7.45 22.83
CA LEU A 709 13.23 7.63 21.73
C LEU A 709 12.26 6.44 21.67
N MET A 710 10.97 6.74 21.54
CA MET A 710 9.92 5.73 21.40
C MET A 710 9.41 5.66 19.96
N THR A 711 9.21 4.46 19.43
CA THR A 711 8.64 4.27 18.09
C THR A 711 7.20 4.76 18.00
N SER A 712 6.42 4.70 19.09
CA SER A 712 5.07 5.28 19.17
C SER A 712 5.02 6.77 18.88
N ASP A 713 6.04 7.52 19.30
CA ASP A 713 6.08 8.98 19.19
C ASP A 713 6.83 9.45 17.94
N LYS A 714 7.93 8.76 17.64
CA LYS A 714 8.87 9.17 16.58
C LYS A 714 8.65 8.43 15.25
N GLY A 715 7.82 7.37 15.23
CA GLY A 715 7.74 6.45 14.10
C GLY A 715 9.02 5.61 13.99
N MET A 716 9.29 5.09 12.82
CA MET A 716 10.52 4.36 12.51
C MET A 716 11.77 5.18 12.88
N ILE A 717 12.71 4.54 13.57
CA ILE A 717 13.98 5.14 13.96
C ILE A 717 15.09 4.44 13.15
N LYS A 718 15.86 5.22 12.39
CA LYS A 718 16.90 4.70 11.51
C LYS A 718 18.24 5.36 11.83
N VAL A 719 19.26 4.56 12.07
CA VAL A 719 20.64 4.99 12.26
C VAL A 719 21.45 4.62 11.03
N VAL A 720 22.10 5.58 10.42
CA VAL A 720 22.91 5.41 9.20
C VAL A 720 24.31 5.91 9.44
N ASN A 721 25.29 5.13 9.01
CA ASN A 721 26.66 5.58 8.97
C ASN A 721 26.86 6.64 7.86
N VAL A 722 27.29 7.84 8.25
CA VAL A 722 27.52 8.94 7.31
C VAL A 722 29.00 9.00 6.91
N SER A 723 29.90 8.84 7.88
CA SER A 723 31.34 8.76 7.71
C SER A 723 31.96 8.11 8.96
N LYS A 724 33.27 7.84 8.94
CA LYS A 724 34.02 7.04 9.93
C LYS A 724 33.64 7.30 11.41
N ASP A 725 33.29 8.54 11.77
CA ASP A 725 32.93 8.93 13.16
C ASP A 725 31.63 9.75 13.23
N LYS A 726 30.79 9.70 12.16
CA LYS A 726 29.56 10.46 12.11
C LYS A 726 28.40 9.55 11.70
N PHE A 727 27.42 9.46 12.58
CA PHE A 727 26.20 8.69 12.38
C PHE A 727 25.00 9.62 12.41
N CYS A 728 24.01 9.35 11.57
CA CYS A 728 22.75 10.10 11.54
C CYS A 728 21.62 9.22 12.03
N MET A 729 21.04 9.55 13.16
CA MET A 729 19.80 8.96 13.63
C MET A 729 18.64 9.79 13.09
N SER A 730 17.82 9.21 12.26
CA SER A 730 16.65 9.85 11.63
C SER A 730 15.34 9.26 12.13
N THR A 731 14.38 10.11 12.36
CA THR A 731 13.01 9.77 12.72
C THR A 731 12.06 10.46 11.75
N LYS A 732 10.76 10.19 11.85
CA LYS A 732 9.74 10.92 11.10
C LYS A 732 9.77 12.45 11.34
N TYR A 733 10.21 12.90 12.51
CA TYR A 733 10.12 14.30 12.93
C TYR A 733 11.45 15.05 12.96
N GLY A 734 12.54 14.39 12.62
CA GLY A 734 13.85 15.06 12.59
C GLY A 734 15.04 14.13 12.51
N LYS A 735 16.21 14.75 12.49
CA LYS A 735 17.50 14.06 12.43
C LYS A 735 18.37 14.49 13.59
N ILE A 736 19.09 13.56 14.20
CA ILE A 736 20.07 13.75 15.26
C ILE A 736 21.41 13.28 14.72
N LEU A 737 22.43 14.10 14.81
CA LEU A 737 23.79 13.71 14.43
C LEU A 737 24.51 13.17 15.66
N ILE A 738 24.95 11.91 15.60
CA ILE A 738 25.78 11.27 16.63
C ILE A 738 27.22 11.33 16.16
N ARG A 739 28.11 11.82 17.02
CA ARG A 739 29.57 11.81 16.82
C ARG A 739 30.18 10.86 17.84
N LYS A 740 31.17 10.09 17.39
CA LYS A 740 31.91 9.17 18.24
C LYS A 740 33.43 9.42 18.15
#